data_8605a90bac98588a76a4757851261574
#
_entry.id   8605a90bac98588a76a4757851261574
#
_cell.length_a   1.000
_cell.length_b   1.000
_cell.length_c   1.000
_cell.angle_alpha   90.00
_cell.angle_beta   90.00
_cell.angle_gamma   90.00
#
_symmetry.space_group_name_H-M   'P 1'
#
loop_
_entity.id
_entity.type
_entity.pdbx_description
1 polymer ?
#
loop_
_entity_poly.entity_id
_entity_poly.type
_entity_poly.pdbx_seq_one_letter_code
_entity_poly.pdbx_strand_id
1 'polypeptide(L)'
;SIKTYGYKGKVFPVNPKADKILGYKCYPSVDSVNSDIDLAIVAVPKISVEETIGHLLAKKVSSIILITAGFKEVGEAGKELEYKVLLKVKEAGARLVGPNCMGVINTFEDVKLNATFVAEKPETGRTAFFSQSGAVCAAVLNTLRETDIKFGHFISAGNKADVCENDMLLFWEKDSKIKTITFYLESFEKGEEFLKLFARNEIKKPVIILKGGRSATGIKAAQSHTGALGTNDKVVEAVLDQFGIIRANNLNELFNAAKGFENFPLPAGNRVAVITNGGGPAILAVDALIKEGLKLAELSGSTKKKLKEIIHPEGSTENPVDLLPGGAPEQFKTVNEIVLGDNNVDAVISIFVEPVMVSAEEAVKKINEIKTSKPLFQTVMPLPEFWTRYRKWDNSRKPLFRNPEDPAKVISNMFFYQQKKDHRTFLKSKFSDLDLSGEKGFLSPKMINSLAERYGIPIIPSLLIKRGIINKSTNPFTYPLVLKGYSKELIHKSEIDAVKIDIKSFEELLQAEMDILESFNKNNLILEDFLVQPYIKPKHEILVGGFRDPVFGPMVMFGSGGKYVEIFNDICMKSAYLSDKDIEEMINRTKMGELLKGVRGESPFELSEIKELIKSSARMILDNHSITEFDFNPVILSKNDQIFVVDVRIKTN
;
A
#
# COMPACT_ATOMS: atom_id res chain seq x y z
N SER A 1 7.87 27.43 -20.34
CA SER A 1 8.43 26.81 -19.10
C SER A 1 9.91 26.49 -19.24
N ILE A 2 10.42 25.80 -20.25
CA ILE A 2 11.83 25.39 -20.40
C ILE A 2 12.79 26.59 -20.28
N LYS A 3 12.62 27.65 -21.09
CA LYS A 3 13.44 28.83 -21.07
C LYS A 3 13.39 29.60 -19.74
N THR A 4 12.19 29.82 -19.22
CA THR A 4 11.97 30.60 -18.02
C THR A 4 12.38 29.88 -16.73
N TYR A 5 12.49 28.55 -16.77
CA TYR A 5 12.97 27.75 -15.64
C TYR A 5 14.49 27.70 -15.51
N GLY A 6 15.21 28.01 -16.61
CA GLY A 6 16.67 28.14 -16.60
C GLY A 6 17.40 26.93 -17.17
N TYR A 7 16.76 26.14 -18.04
CA TYR A 7 17.41 25.02 -18.74
C TYR A 7 18.58 25.54 -19.58
N LYS A 8 19.74 24.89 -19.43
CA LYS A 8 21.00 25.29 -20.07
C LYS A 8 21.32 24.50 -21.36
N GLY A 9 20.57 23.44 -21.63
CA GLY A 9 20.75 22.62 -22.83
C GLY A 9 20.22 23.28 -24.10
N LYS A 10 20.50 22.67 -25.24
CA LYS A 10 20.00 23.12 -26.54
C LYS A 10 18.51 22.81 -26.68
N VAL A 11 17.76 23.73 -27.25
CA VAL A 11 16.31 23.58 -27.51
C VAL A 11 16.06 23.81 -28.99
N PHE A 12 15.39 22.86 -29.64
CA PHE A 12 15.07 22.86 -31.06
C PHE A 12 13.54 22.82 -31.25
N PRO A 13 12.86 23.98 -31.28
CA PRO A 13 11.45 24.02 -31.62
C PRO A 13 11.21 23.52 -33.06
N VAL A 14 10.21 22.67 -33.24
CA VAL A 14 9.81 22.16 -34.55
C VAL A 14 8.36 22.60 -34.80
N ASN A 15 8.15 23.38 -35.86
CA ASN A 15 6.82 23.79 -36.32
C ASN A 15 6.90 24.21 -37.78
N PRO A 16 6.12 23.60 -38.69
CA PRO A 16 6.19 23.91 -40.14
C PRO A 16 5.72 25.33 -40.51
N LYS A 17 5.08 26.05 -39.58
CA LYS A 17 4.50 27.37 -39.81
C LYS A 17 5.26 28.54 -39.15
N ALA A 18 6.41 28.28 -38.54
CA ALA A 18 7.11 29.31 -37.79
C ALA A 18 8.64 29.24 -38.03
N ASP A 19 9.30 30.39 -38.22
CA ASP A 19 10.76 30.50 -38.32
C ASP A 19 11.43 30.66 -36.95
N LYS A 20 10.71 31.23 -36.00
CA LYS A 20 11.19 31.45 -34.63
C LYS A 20 10.09 31.26 -33.60
N ILE A 21 10.42 30.62 -32.47
CA ILE A 21 9.53 30.48 -31.33
C ILE A 21 10.27 30.92 -30.05
N LEU A 22 9.74 31.88 -29.32
CA LEU A 22 10.33 32.45 -28.09
C LEU A 22 11.81 32.82 -28.19
N GLY A 23 12.24 33.23 -29.39
CA GLY A 23 13.62 33.63 -29.69
C GLY A 23 14.53 32.49 -30.14
N TYR A 24 14.08 31.22 -30.12
CA TYR A 24 14.82 30.10 -30.70
C TYR A 24 14.53 29.99 -32.19
N LYS A 25 15.55 29.59 -32.99
CA LYS A 25 15.33 29.15 -34.39
C LYS A 25 14.37 27.98 -34.39
N CYS A 26 13.33 28.03 -35.22
CA CYS A 26 12.39 26.93 -35.39
C CYS A 26 12.73 26.12 -36.64
N TYR A 27 12.47 24.84 -36.61
CA TYR A 27 12.74 23.89 -37.69
C TYR A 27 11.41 23.43 -38.30
N PRO A 28 11.30 23.31 -39.64
CA PRO A 28 10.06 22.90 -40.28
C PRO A 28 9.68 21.43 -40.01
N SER A 29 10.68 20.55 -39.77
CA SER A 29 10.48 19.14 -39.43
C SER A 29 11.56 18.65 -38.48
N VAL A 30 11.35 17.48 -37.87
CA VAL A 30 12.35 16.80 -37.03
C VAL A 30 13.62 16.50 -37.87
N ASP A 31 13.46 16.11 -39.11
CA ASP A 31 14.56 15.71 -39.99
C ASP A 31 15.52 16.87 -40.30
N SER A 32 15.00 18.09 -40.28
CA SER A 32 15.80 19.31 -40.54
C SER A 32 16.68 19.76 -39.35
N VAL A 33 16.57 19.10 -38.19
CA VAL A 33 17.42 19.36 -37.00
C VAL A 33 18.75 18.60 -37.17
N ASN A 34 19.84 19.30 -37.46
CA ASN A 34 21.18 18.70 -37.60
C ASN A 34 21.90 18.60 -36.25
N SER A 35 21.35 17.90 -35.31
CA SER A 35 21.92 17.65 -33.96
C SER A 35 21.33 16.41 -33.39
N ASP A 36 22.05 15.74 -32.50
CA ASP A 36 21.51 14.68 -31.67
C ASP A 36 20.44 15.24 -30.71
N ILE A 37 19.42 14.45 -30.46
CA ILE A 37 18.26 14.84 -29.63
C ILE A 37 18.12 13.79 -28.53
N ASP A 38 18.33 14.18 -27.28
CA ASP A 38 18.19 13.29 -26.11
C ASP A 38 16.73 13.09 -25.73
N LEU A 39 15.91 14.15 -25.84
CA LEU A 39 14.52 14.18 -25.40
C LEU A 39 13.64 14.91 -26.41
N ALA A 40 12.55 14.29 -26.82
CA ALA A 40 11.50 14.93 -27.60
C ALA A 40 10.24 15.15 -26.76
N ILE A 41 9.64 16.35 -26.88
CA ILE A 41 8.35 16.68 -26.30
C ILE A 41 7.36 16.82 -27.45
N VAL A 42 6.39 15.88 -27.53
CA VAL A 42 5.43 15.79 -28.64
C VAL A 42 4.08 16.37 -28.18
N ALA A 43 3.69 17.46 -28.82
CA ALA A 43 2.44 18.17 -28.56
C ALA A 43 1.79 18.54 -29.92
N VAL A 44 1.55 17.54 -30.76
CA VAL A 44 0.93 17.66 -32.09
C VAL A 44 -0.49 17.12 -32.07
N PRO A 45 -1.35 17.47 -33.08
CA PRO A 45 -2.68 16.84 -33.19
C PRO A 45 -2.57 15.32 -33.23
N LYS A 46 -3.53 14.61 -32.65
CA LYS A 46 -3.58 13.14 -32.53
C LYS A 46 -3.25 12.43 -33.86
N ILE A 47 -3.81 12.91 -34.96
CA ILE A 47 -3.63 12.31 -36.30
C ILE A 47 -2.15 12.32 -36.76
N SER A 48 -1.34 13.26 -36.28
CA SER A 48 0.06 13.42 -36.66
C SER A 48 1.03 12.72 -35.69
N VAL A 49 0.53 12.10 -34.60
CA VAL A 49 1.42 11.53 -33.57
C VAL A 49 2.22 10.36 -34.10
N GLU A 50 1.56 9.41 -34.78
CA GLU A 50 2.24 8.18 -35.28
C GLU A 50 3.37 8.50 -36.26
N GLU A 51 3.15 9.44 -37.17
CA GLU A 51 4.16 9.92 -38.13
C GLU A 51 5.31 10.65 -37.42
N THR A 52 4.96 11.57 -36.49
CA THR A 52 5.97 12.33 -35.71
C THR A 52 6.86 11.39 -34.89
N ILE A 53 6.29 10.37 -34.25
CA ILE A 53 7.06 9.36 -33.50
C ILE A 53 7.99 8.61 -34.48
N GLY A 54 7.52 8.22 -35.66
CA GLY A 54 8.35 7.56 -36.68
C GLY A 54 9.58 8.39 -37.04
N HIS A 55 9.44 9.70 -37.31
CA HIS A 55 10.56 10.61 -37.59
C HIS A 55 11.55 10.73 -36.39
N LEU A 56 11.02 10.81 -35.14
CA LEU A 56 11.88 10.85 -33.95
C LEU A 56 12.69 9.58 -33.77
N LEU A 57 12.09 8.41 -33.99
CA LEU A 57 12.77 7.12 -33.88
C LEU A 57 13.82 6.91 -34.99
N ALA A 58 13.52 7.37 -36.21
CA ALA A 58 14.51 7.38 -37.33
C ALA A 58 15.75 8.23 -36.98
N LYS A 59 15.58 9.28 -36.18
CA LYS A 59 16.66 10.11 -35.62
C LYS A 59 17.28 9.53 -34.33
N LYS A 60 16.92 8.32 -33.94
CA LYS A 60 17.41 7.64 -32.74
C LYS A 60 17.14 8.40 -31.42
N VAL A 61 16.06 9.16 -31.36
CA VAL A 61 15.63 9.80 -30.12
C VAL A 61 15.21 8.71 -29.13
N SER A 62 15.90 8.64 -28.00
CA SER A 62 15.72 7.57 -27.01
C SER A 62 14.65 7.87 -25.95
N SER A 63 14.25 9.13 -25.77
CA SER A 63 13.31 9.54 -24.74
C SER A 63 12.24 10.47 -25.32
N ILE A 64 10.98 10.13 -25.11
CA ILE A 64 9.84 10.84 -25.69
C ILE A 64 8.82 11.15 -24.59
N ILE A 65 8.35 12.40 -24.53
CA ILE A 65 7.19 12.80 -23.74
C ILE A 65 6.04 13.09 -24.71
N LEU A 66 4.97 12.33 -24.62
CA LEU A 66 3.79 12.51 -25.44
C LEU A 66 2.66 13.19 -24.66
N ILE A 67 2.51 14.49 -24.86
CA ILE A 67 1.50 15.30 -24.17
C ILE A 67 0.09 15.08 -24.74
N THR A 68 -0.01 14.87 -26.06
CA THR A 68 -1.27 14.71 -26.78
C THR A 68 -2.17 13.67 -26.14
N ALA A 69 -3.46 14.01 -25.97
CA ALA A 69 -4.54 13.14 -25.51
C ALA A 69 -5.30 12.51 -26.68
N GLY A 70 -6.25 11.60 -26.37
CA GLY A 70 -7.10 10.93 -27.36
C GLY A 70 -6.68 9.48 -27.64
N PHE A 71 -6.10 8.82 -26.66
CA PHE A 71 -5.62 7.43 -26.72
C PHE A 71 -6.55 6.48 -25.92
N LYS A 72 -6.06 5.56 -25.10
CA LYS A 72 -6.91 4.56 -24.42
C LYS A 72 -8.05 5.16 -23.57
N GLU A 73 -7.91 6.40 -23.11
CA GLU A 73 -8.93 7.11 -22.33
C GLU A 73 -10.20 7.48 -23.14
N VAL A 74 -10.15 7.40 -24.47
CA VAL A 74 -11.31 7.68 -25.33
C VAL A 74 -11.91 6.40 -25.96
N GLY A 75 -11.50 5.22 -25.50
CA GLY A 75 -12.06 3.94 -25.94
C GLY A 75 -11.16 3.14 -26.89
N GLU A 76 -11.72 2.08 -27.52
CA GLU A 76 -10.94 1.05 -28.22
C GLU A 76 -10.07 1.59 -29.37
N ALA A 77 -10.61 2.46 -30.22
CA ALA A 77 -9.81 3.06 -31.31
C ALA A 77 -8.61 3.87 -30.80
N GLY A 78 -8.76 4.51 -29.64
CA GLY A 78 -7.64 5.21 -28.99
C GLY A 78 -6.62 4.24 -28.41
N LYS A 79 -7.07 3.13 -27.82
CA LYS A 79 -6.23 2.07 -27.29
C LYS A 79 -5.39 1.36 -28.37
N GLU A 80 -5.98 1.11 -29.55
CA GLU A 80 -5.26 0.57 -30.69
C GLU A 80 -4.14 1.49 -31.16
N LEU A 81 -4.40 2.80 -31.23
CA LEU A 81 -3.38 3.78 -31.59
C LEU A 81 -2.26 3.84 -30.55
N GLU A 82 -2.61 3.85 -29.26
CA GLU A 82 -1.64 3.79 -28.16
C GLU A 82 -0.73 2.56 -28.30
N TYR A 83 -1.33 1.41 -28.56
CA TYR A 83 -0.59 0.16 -28.74
C TYR A 83 0.36 0.21 -29.95
N LYS A 84 -0.08 0.73 -31.11
CA LYS A 84 0.75 0.91 -32.30
C LYS A 84 1.97 1.81 -32.04
N VAL A 85 1.72 2.95 -31.38
CA VAL A 85 2.79 3.89 -31.00
C VAL A 85 3.78 3.21 -30.02
N LEU A 86 3.26 2.52 -29.02
CA LEU A 86 4.08 1.82 -28.03
C LEU A 86 4.97 0.74 -28.66
N LEU A 87 4.45 -0.04 -29.60
CA LEU A 87 5.24 -1.07 -30.31
C LEU A 87 6.43 -0.44 -31.04
N LYS A 88 6.21 0.62 -31.83
CA LYS A 88 7.28 1.33 -32.53
C LYS A 88 8.35 1.85 -31.58
N VAL A 89 7.94 2.45 -30.45
CA VAL A 89 8.87 2.97 -29.44
C VAL A 89 9.71 1.85 -28.84
N LYS A 90 9.11 0.71 -28.50
CA LYS A 90 9.82 -0.45 -27.92
C LYS A 90 10.76 -1.12 -28.93
N GLU A 91 10.35 -1.30 -30.17
CA GLU A 91 11.17 -1.87 -31.22
C GLU A 91 12.42 -1.03 -31.48
N ALA A 92 12.32 0.29 -31.34
CA ALA A 92 13.47 1.20 -31.46
C ALA A 92 14.34 1.29 -30.19
N GLY A 93 13.96 0.60 -29.09
CA GLY A 93 14.65 0.69 -27.80
C GLY A 93 14.49 2.04 -27.08
N ALA A 94 13.52 2.86 -27.48
CA ALA A 94 13.21 4.14 -26.88
C ALA A 94 12.22 4.01 -25.69
N ARG A 95 12.06 5.07 -24.92
CA ARG A 95 11.13 5.13 -23.79
C ARG A 95 10.11 6.26 -23.96
N LEU A 96 8.88 6.04 -23.49
CA LEU A 96 7.76 6.94 -23.64
C LEU A 96 7.13 7.30 -22.29
N VAL A 97 7.03 8.60 -21.96
CA VAL A 97 6.18 9.14 -20.89
C VAL A 97 4.88 9.66 -21.50
N GLY A 98 3.77 9.27 -20.96
CA GLY A 98 2.43 9.57 -21.51
C GLY A 98 1.81 8.35 -22.20
N PRO A 99 0.92 8.53 -23.16
CA PRO A 99 0.32 9.79 -23.65
C PRO A 99 -0.63 10.47 -22.62
N ASN A 100 -1.29 11.56 -23.04
CA ASN A 100 -2.26 12.26 -22.20
C ASN A 100 -1.66 12.73 -20.87
N CYS A 101 -0.48 13.35 -20.91
CA CYS A 101 0.27 13.78 -19.74
C CYS A 101 0.57 15.27 -19.75
N MET A 102 1.00 15.82 -18.62
CA MET A 102 1.42 17.22 -18.51
C MET A 102 2.93 17.38 -18.78
N GLY A 103 3.71 16.33 -18.68
CA GLY A 103 5.15 16.32 -18.86
C GLY A 103 5.94 16.13 -17.56
N VAL A 104 7.21 16.53 -17.56
CA VAL A 104 8.14 16.28 -16.46
C VAL A 104 8.87 17.53 -16.02
N ILE A 105 9.24 17.59 -14.72
CA ILE A 105 10.13 18.60 -14.16
C ILE A 105 11.30 17.89 -13.44
N ASN A 106 12.51 18.35 -13.71
CA ASN A 106 13.70 18.05 -12.92
C ASN A 106 14.23 19.37 -12.38
N THR A 107 14.27 19.52 -11.05
CA THR A 107 14.62 20.77 -10.39
C THR A 107 16.11 20.92 -10.12
N PHE A 108 16.88 19.83 -10.19
CA PHE A 108 18.30 19.82 -9.88
C PHE A 108 19.11 20.70 -10.85
N GLU A 109 20.06 21.47 -10.33
CA GLU A 109 20.81 22.49 -11.07
C GLU A 109 21.62 21.94 -12.27
N ASP A 110 22.01 20.68 -12.23
CA ASP A 110 22.71 19.99 -13.32
C ASP A 110 21.81 19.74 -14.53
N VAL A 111 20.48 19.71 -14.35
CA VAL A 111 19.50 19.52 -15.45
C VAL A 111 18.58 20.72 -15.58
N LYS A 112 17.91 21.17 -14.51
CA LYS A 112 17.03 22.34 -14.43
C LYS A 112 15.97 22.39 -15.54
N LEU A 113 15.26 21.31 -15.78
CA LEU A 113 14.28 21.18 -16.86
C LEU A 113 12.85 21.29 -16.34
N ASN A 114 12.05 22.17 -16.95
CA ASN A 114 10.60 22.15 -16.84
C ASN A 114 9.97 21.92 -18.22
N ALA A 115 9.72 20.65 -18.55
CA ALA A 115 9.11 20.21 -19.79
C ALA A 115 7.57 20.02 -19.61
N THR A 116 6.93 20.99 -18.94
CA THR A 116 5.46 21.04 -18.77
C THR A 116 4.90 22.33 -19.32
N PHE A 117 3.57 22.43 -19.39
CA PHE A 117 2.88 23.67 -19.77
C PHE A 117 2.39 24.51 -18.58
N VAL A 118 2.85 24.20 -17.35
CA VAL A 118 2.51 24.96 -16.13
C VAL A 118 3.54 26.07 -15.86
N ALA A 119 3.07 27.21 -15.35
CA ALA A 119 3.90 28.37 -15.11
C ALA A 119 4.67 28.33 -13.77
N GLU A 120 4.15 27.61 -12.77
CA GLU A 120 4.75 27.54 -11.44
C GLU A 120 6.10 26.80 -11.46
N LYS A 121 6.98 27.27 -10.57
CA LYS A 121 8.37 26.78 -10.48
C LYS A 121 8.59 26.15 -9.10
N PRO A 122 8.57 24.80 -9.01
CA PRO A 122 8.87 24.16 -7.74
C PRO A 122 10.32 24.44 -7.30
N GLU A 123 10.50 24.62 -6.00
CA GLU A 123 11.83 24.67 -5.37
C GLU A 123 12.45 23.26 -5.37
N THR A 124 13.78 23.24 -5.41
CA THR A 124 14.53 21.98 -5.36
C THR A 124 14.42 21.34 -3.98
N GLY A 125 13.95 20.09 -3.97
CA GLY A 125 13.81 19.21 -2.81
C GLY A 125 14.31 17.81 -3.10
N ARG A 126 14.06 16.89 -2.20
CA ARG A 126 14.46 15.50 -2.29
C ARG A 126 13.25 14.54 -2.39
N THR A 127 12.07 15.09 -2.60
CA THR A 127 10.84 14.32 -2.85
C THR A 127 10.65 14.15 -4.35
N ALA A 128 10.38 12.92 -4.79
CA ALA A 128 9.94 12.62 -6.13
C ALA A 128 8.43 12.46 -6.15
N PHE A 129 7.75 12.99 -7.17
CA PHE A 129 6.31 12.87 -7.36
C PHE A 129 5.96 12.35 -8.74
N PHE A 130 5.10 11.34 -8.77
CA PHE A 130 4.56 10.75 -9.99
C PHE A 130 3.03 10.72 -9.91
N SER A 131 2.37 11.20 -10.95
CA SER A 131 0.92 11.24 -10.99
C SER A 131 0.37 10.73 -12.33
N GLN A 132 -0.67 9.90 -12.26
CA GLN A 132 -1.47 9.54 -13.44
C GLN A 132 -2.33 10.71 -13.93
N SER A 133 -2.73 11.61 -13.04
CA SER A 133 -3.63 12.72 -13.37
C SER A 133 -2.86 14.01 -13.65
N GLY A 134 -3.02 14.54 -14.86
CA GLY A 134 -2.49 15.85 -15.23
C GLY A 134 -3.17 16.99 -14.44
N ALA A 135 -4.46 16.89 -14.17
CA ALA A 135 -5.20 17.87 -13.37
C ALA A 135 -4.70 17.92 -11.92
N VAL A 136 -4.43 16.75 -11.29
CA VAL A 136 -3.83 16.69 -9.96
C VAL A 136 -2.43 17.32 -9.97
N CYS A 137 -1.63 17.06 -11.02
CA CYS A 137 -0.33 17.71 -11.18
C CYS A 137 -0.44 19.23 -11.22
N ALA A 138 -1.37 19.77 -12.02
CA ALA A 138 -1.61 21.21 -12.11
C ALA A 138 -2.05 21.79 -10.75
N ALA A 139 -3.00 21.13 -10.08
CA ALA A 139 -3.46 21.54 -8.75
C ALA A 139 -2.32 21.58 -7.72
N VAL A 140 -1.49 20.53 -7.70
CA VAL A 140 -0.31 20.46 -6.81
C VAL A 140 0.66 21.62 -7.07
N LEU A 141 1.00 21.88 -8.34
CA LEU A 141 1.90 22.97 -8.68
C LEU A 141 1.32 24.34 -8.32
N ASN A 142 0.01 24.54 -8.51
CA ASN A 142 -0.67 25.78 -8.15
C ASN A 142 -0.70 26.04 -6.63
N THR A 143 -0.66 24.97 -5.81
CA THR A 143 -0.71 25.08 -4.33
C THR A 143 0.66 25.01 -3.66
N LEU A 144 1.77 25.02 -4.42
CA LEU A 144 3.14 24.96 -3.85
C LEU A 144 3.41 26.01 -2.78
N ARG A 145 2.85 27.23 -2.97
CA ARG A 145 3.03 28.33 -2.03
C ARG A 145 2.33 28.11 -0.69
N GLU A 146 1.33 27.23 -0.66
CA GLU A 146 0.56 26.94 0.54
C GLU A 146 1.08 25.69 1.25
N THR A 147 1.50 24.70 0.49
CA THR A 147 1.92 23.39 1.02
C THR A 147 3.37 23.35 1.48
N ASP A 148 4.21 24.29 1.01
CA ASP A 148 5.66 24.35 1.26
C ASP A 148 6.38 23.03 0.93
N ILE A 149 5.87 22.28 -0.05
CA ILE A 149 6.50 21.06 -0.56
C ILE A 149 7.54 21.42 -1.64
N LYS A 150 8.68 20.74 -1.60
CA LYS A 150 9.74 20.88 -2.60
C LYS A 150 9.89 19.57 -3.34
N PHE A 151 10.28 19.62 -4.62
CA PHE A 151 10.43 18.43 -5.43
C PHE A 151 11.84 18.34 -6.02
N GLY A 152 12.39 17.12 -6.11
CA GLY A 152 13.54 16.82 -6.96
C GLY A 152 13.08 16.52 -8.38
N HIS A 153 12.19 15.54 -8.50
CA HIS A 153 11.53 15.16 -9.75
C HIS A 153 10.01 15.28 -9.61
N PHE A 154 9.35 15.70 -10.70
CA PHE A 154 7.90 15.80 -10.77
C PHE A 154 7.45 15.28 -12.14
N ILE A 155 6.65 14.23 -12.18
CA ILE A 155 6.26 13.52 -13.39
C ILE A 155 4.74 13.38 -13.47
N SER A 156 4.18 13.88 -14.57
CA SER A 156 2.83 13.52 -14.98
C SER A 156 2.92 12.41 -16.03
N ALA A 157 2.44 11.23 -15.71
CA ALA A 157 2.58 10.05 -16.54
C ALA A 157 1.37 9.77 -17.45
N GLY A 158 0.23 10.43 -17.20
CA GLY A 158 -0.98 10.24 -17.99
C GLY A 158 -1.42 8.78 -18.05
N ASN A 159 -1.54 8.24 -19.26
CA ASN A 159 -2.00 6.87 -19.48
C ASN A 159 -0.98 5.78 -19.07
N LYS A 160 0.27 6.12 -18.80
CA LYS A 160 1.35 5.16 -18.46
C LYS A 160 1.51 4.03 -19.50
N ALA A 161 1.55 4.36 -20.77
CA ALA A 161 1.63 3.36 -21.82
C ALA A 161 2.96 2.55 -21.80
N ASP A 162 4.09 3.21 -21.43
CA ASP A 162 5.41 2.58 -21.27
C ASP A 162 5.95 2.81 -19.86
N VAL A 163 6.36 4.05 -19.55
CA VAL A 163 6.93 4.38 -18.24
C VAL A 163 5.83 4.38 -17.18
N CYS A 164 5.94 3.50 -16.20
CA CYS A 164 4.98 3.31 -15.12
C CYS A 164 5.61 3.53 -13.73
N GLU A 165 4.81 3.32 -12.69
CA GLU A 165 5.24 3.44 -11.29
C GLU A 165 6.44 2.53 -10.96
N ASN A 166 6.53 1.32 -11.53
CA ASN A 166 7.62 0.38 -11.25
C ASN A 166 8.95 0.87 -11.80
N ASP A 167 8.96 1.44 -13.02
CA ASP A 167 10.15 2.03 -13.62
C ASP A 167 10.69 3.17 -12.76
N MET A 168 9.79 4.01 -12.26
CA MET A 168 10.16 5.17 -11.47
C MET A 168 10.59 4.81 -10.04
N LEU A 169 10.01 3.76 -9.44
CA LEU A 169 10.51 3.21 -8.16
C LEU A 169 11.98 2.79 -8.28
N LEU A 170 12.31 1.99 -9.29
CA LEU A 170 13.66 1.51 -9.51
C LEU A 170 14.64 2.64 -9.84
N PHE A 171 14.22 3.62 -10.64
CA PHE A 171 15.01 4.78 -10.97
C PHE A 171 15.32 5.63 -9.73
N TRP A 172 14.29 5.98 -8.95
CA TRP A 172 14.46 6.83 -7.77
C TRP A 172 15.10 6.12 -6.59
N GLU A 173 14.98 4.80 -6.47
CA GLU A 173 15.71 4.05 -5.44
C GLU A 173 17.22 4.23 -5.60
N LYS A 174 17.71 4.23 -6.85
CA LYS A 174 19.13 4.38 -7.17
C LYS A 174 19.62 5.85 -7.12
N ASP A 175 18.74 6.82 -7.23
CA ASP A 175 19.08 8.22 -7.22
C ASP A 175 19.32 8.74 -5.79
N SER A 176 20.58 8.99 -5.42
CA SER A 176 20.95 9.51 -4.10
C SER A 176 20.40 10.90 -3.78
N LYS A 177 20.00 11.68 -4.79
CA LYS A 177 19.37 12.99 -4.62
C LYS A 177 17.93 12.87 -4.12
N ILE A 178 17.24 11.75 -4.39
CA ILE A 178 15.87 11.49 -3.95
C ILE A 178 15.87 10.74 -2.61
N LYS A 179 15.07 11.18 -1.67
CA LYS A 179 14.92 10.61 -0.32
C LYS A 179 13.54 10.00 -0.08
N THR A 180 12.51 10.56 -0.71
CA THR A 180 11.11 10.15 -0.53
C THR A 180 10.42 10.05 -1.87
N ILE A 181 9.62 9.01 -2.06
CA ILE A 181 8.90 8.74 -3.31
C ILE A 181 7.41 8.89 -3.05
N THR A 182 6.72 9.68 -3.86
CA THR A 182 5.28 9.92 -3.73
C THR A 182 4.55 9.64 -5.03
N PHE A 183 3.37 9.00 -4.91
CA PHE A 183 2.52 8.65 -6.03
C PHE A 183 1.08 9.13 -5.85
N TYR A 184 0.48 9.62 -6.94
CA TYR A 184 -0.95 9.62 -7.14
C TYR A 184 -1.30 8.59 -8.20
N LEU A 185 -2.01 7.53 -7.83
CA LEU A 185 -2.34 6.41 -8.73
C LEU A 185 -3.85 6.17 -8.77
N GLU A 186 -4.39 5.96 -9.94
CA GLU A 186 -5.77 5.51 -10.19
C GLU A 186 -5.81 4.00 -10.46
N SER A 187 -4.72 3.44 -11.01
CA SER A 187 -4.52 2.02 -11.28
C SER A 187 -3.05 1.62 -11.10
N PHE A 188 -2.81 0.31 -10.93
CA PHE A 188 -1.48 -0.28 -11.07
C PHE A 188 -1.41 -1.02 -12.41
N GLU A 189 -0.39 -0.76 -13.21
CA GLU A 189 -0.23 -1.44 -14.50
C GLU A 189 0.33 -2.86 -14.35
N LYS A 190 1.27 -3.05 -13.44
CA LYS A 190 1.92 -4.34 -13.13
C LYS A 190 2.02 -4.50 -11.61
N GLY A 191 0.87 -4.67 -10.95
CA GLY A 191 0.79 -4.68 -9.50
C GLY A 191 1.56 -5.82 -8.84
N GLU A 192 1.57 -7.02 -9.43
CA GLU A 192 2.37 -8.13 -8.90
C GLU A 192 3.88 -7.85 -8.99
N GLU A 193 4.35 -7.26 -10.10
CA GLU A 193 5.76 -6.84 -10.22
C GLU A 193 6.08 -5.71 -9.23
N PHE A 194 5.14 -4.78 -9.01
CA PHE A 194 5.26 -3.76 -7.96
C PHE A 194 5.52 -4.39 -6.59
N LEU A 195 4.74 -5.42 -6.20
CA LEU A 195 4.95 -6.13 -4.94
C LEU A 195 6.30 -6.85 -4.89
N LYS A 196 6.68 -7.50 -5.98
CA LYS A 196 7.96 -8.22 -6.07
C LYS A 196 9.17 -7.31 -5.83
N LEU A 197 9.12 -6.02 -6.19
CA LEU A 197 10.19 -5.07 -5.90
C LEU A 197 10.39 -4.90 -4.38
N PHE A 198 9.29 -4.81 -3.62
CA PHE A 198 9.37 -4.74 -2.17
C PHE A 198 9.73 -6.09 -1.54
N ALA A 199 9.13 -7.19 -2.03
CA ALA A 199 9.41 -8.53 -1.55
C ALA A 199 10.88 -8.95 -1.74
N ARG A 200 11.55 -8.47 -2.79
CA ARG A 200 12.98 -8.68 -3.05
C ARG A 200 13.88 -7.67 -2.33
N ASN A 201 13.30 -6.77 -1.54
CA ASN A 201 14.01 -5.70 -0.85
C ASN A 201 14.79 -4.76 -1.79
N GLU A 202 14.28 -4.58 -3.02
CA GLU A 202 14.87 -3.68 -4.00
C GLU A 202 14.51 -2.22 -3.73
N ILE A 203 13.41 -1.94 -3.01
CA ILE A 203 12.95 -0.61 -2.62
C ILE A 203 13.08 -0.44 -1.11
N LYS A 204 13.92 0.50 -0.70
CA LYS A 204 14.21 0.81 0.71
C LYS A 204 13.76 2.21 1.12
N LYS A 205 13.59 3.11 0.16
CA LYS A 205 13.12 4.47 0.42
C LYS A 205 11.66 4.50 0.85
N PRO A 206 11.24 5.46 1.66
CA PRO A 206 9.83 5.66 1.99
C PRO A 206 9.02 5.92 0.72
N VAL A 207 7.93 5.15 0.57
CA VAL A 207 6.98 5.29 -0.53
C VAL A 207 5.63 5.67 0.05
N ILE A 208 5.01 6.73 -0.48
CA ILE A 208 3.73 7.26 -0.04
C ILE A 208 2.80 7.29 -1.25
N ILE A 209 1.61 6.67 -1.12
CA ILE A 209 0.65 6.55 -2.22
C ILE A 209 -0.69 7.16 -1.84
N LEU A 210 -1.17 8.05 -2.66
CA LEU A 210 -2.57 8.47 -2.71
C LEU A 210 -3.25 7.72 -3.84
N LYS A 211 -4.10 6.72 -3.49
CA LYS A 211 -4.85 5.90 -4.43
C LYS A 211 -6.23 6.50 -4.69
N GLY A 212 -6.48 6.91 -5.91
CA GLY A 212 -7.81 7.29 -6.39
C GLY A 212 -8.71 6.07 -6.62
N GLY A 213 -10.06 6.26 -6.57
CA GLY A 213 -11.02 5.17 -6.81
C GLY A 213 -11.06 4.16 -5.67
N ARG A 214 -11.44 4.58 -4.46
CA ARG A 214 -11.52 3.73 -3.24
C ARG A 214 -12.87 3.07 -3.05
N SER A 215 -13.96 3.80 -3.29
CA SER A 215 -15.33 3.28 -3.19
C SER A 215 -15.74 2.57 -4.48
N ALA A 216 -16.75 1.71 -4.43
CA ALA A 216 -17.29 1.04 -5.62
C ALA A 216 -17.68 2.05 -6.73
N THR A 217 -18.25 3.19 -6.35
CA THR A 217 -18.57 4.28 -7.28
C THR A 217 -17.31 4.97 -7.80
N GLY A 218 -16.33 5.20 -6.92
CA GLY A 218 -15.03 5.79 -7.29
C GLY A 218 -14.22 4.87 -8.21
N ILE A 219 -14.27 3.56 -8.01
CA ILE A 219 -13.65 2.57 -8.91
C ILE A 219 -14.26 2.66 -10.30
N LYS A 220 -15.60 2.71 -10.43
CA LYS A 220 -16.28 2.86 -11.71
C LYS A 220 -15.90 4.18 -12.40
N ALA A 221 -15.82 5.28 -11.64
CA ALA A 221 -15.39 6.57 -12.17
C ALA A 221 -13.95 6.53 -12.69
N ALA A 222 -13.01 5.95 -11.94
CA ALA A 222 -11.63 5.78 -12.36
C ALA A 222 -11.51 4.90 -13.61
N GLN A 223 -12.23 3.78 -13.68
CA GLN A 223 -12.28 2.92 -14.86
C GLN A 223 -12.79 3.66 -16.11
N SER A 224 -13.86 4.44 -15.95
CA SER A 224 -14.42 5.24 -17.05
C SER A 224 -13.46 6.34 -17.53
N HIS A 225 -12.62 6.85 -16.64
CA HIS A 225 -11.67 7.93 -16.94
C HIS A 225 -10.35 7.41 -17.54
N THR A 226 -9.85 6.26 -17.08
CA THR A 226 -8.51 5.75 -17.46
C THR A 226 -8.54 4.54 -18.37
N GLY A 227 -9.71 3.88 -18.53
CA GLY A 227 -9.83 2.60 -19.22
C GLY A 227 -9.12 1.43 -18.54
N ALA A 228 -8.64 1.61 -17.30
CA ALA A 228 -7.91 0.59 -16.54
C ALA A 228 -8.84 -0.29 -15.69
N LEU A 229 -8.42 -1.54 -15.41
CA LEU A 229 -9.14 -2.43 -14.49
C LEU A 229 -9.17 -1.83 -13.09
N GLY A 230 -10.37 -1.80 -12.49
CA GLY A 230 -10.55 -1.41 -11.09
C GLY A 230 -9.95 -2.43 -10.14
N THR A 231 -9.27 -1.95 -9.12
CA THR A 231 -8.66 -2.80 -8.08
C THR A 231 -9.52 -2.78 -6.82
N ASN A 232 -9.70 -3.93 -6.18
CA ASN A 232 -10.38 -4.02 -4.89
C ASN A 232 -9.59 -3.23 -3.83
N ASP A 233 -10.22 -2.24 -3.20
CA ASP A 233 -9.57 -1.33 -2.25
C ASP A 233 -9.05 -2.06 -0.99
N LYS A 234 -9.72 -3.14 -0.55
CA LYS A 234 -9.25 -3.99 0.56
C LYS A 234 -7.94 -4.69 0.22
N VAL A 235 -7.77 -5.14 -1.04
CA VAL A 235 -6.51 -5.74 -1.50
C VAL A 235 -5.41 -4.68 -1.54
N VAL A 236 -5.69 -3.49 -2.07
CA VAL A 236 -4.74 -2.37 -2.05
C VAL A 236 -4.29 -2.06 -0.63
N GLU A 237 -5.23 -1.93 0.31
CA GLU A 237 -4.93 -1.66 1.73
C GLU A 237 -4.02 -2.71 2.32
N ALA A 238 -4.39 -4.00 2.16
CA ALA A 238 -3.63 -5.14 2.69
C ALA A 238 -2.19 -5.16 2.16
N VAL A 239 -2.01 -4.89 0.88
CA VAL A 239 -0.73 -4.89 0.20
C VAL A 239 0.14 -3.71 0.66
N LEU A 240 -0.40 -2.49 0.68
CA LEU A 240 0.37 -1.31 1.10
C LEU A 240 0.81 -1.44 2.56
N ASP A 241 -0.09 -1.91 3.44
CA ASP A 241 0.21 -2.17 4.86
C ASP A 241 1.31 -3.22 5.04
N GLN A 242 1.21 -4.36 4.33
CA GLN A 242 2.19 -5.45 4.42
C GLN A 242 3.62 -4.96 4.12
N PHE A 243 3.77 -4.16 3.06
CA PHE A 243 5.09 -3.73 2.59
C PHE A 243 5.56 -2.39 3.21
N GLY A 244 4.83 -1.85 4.18
CA GLY A 244 5.22 -0.60 4.85
C GLY A 244 5.13 0.62 3.92
N ILE A 245 4.25 0.55 2.91
CA ILE A 245 3.97 1.66 2.00
C ILE A 245 2.92 2.54 2.65
N ILE A 246 3.21 3.82 2.77
CA ILE A 246 2.32 4.77 3.42
C ILE A 246 1.13 5.07 2.51
N ARG A 247 -0.08 4.88 3.02
CA ARG A 247 -1.30 5.26 2.32
C ARG A 247 -1.81 6.61 2.80
N ALA A 248 -1.81 7.60 1.91
CA ALA A 248 -2.42 8.90 2.16
C ALA A 248 -3.90 8.90 1.78
N ASN A 249 -4.74 9.66 2.51
CA ASN A 249 -6.16 9.81 2.23
C ASN A 249 -6.48 11.00 1.31
N ASN A 250 -5.58 11.99 1.29
CA ASN A 250 -5.71 13.20 0.50
C ASN A 250 -4.32 13.80 0.20
N LEU A 251 -4.28 14.85 -0.63
CA LEU A 251 -3.03 15.50 -1.03
C LEU A 251 -2.29 16.14 0.16
N ASN A 252 -3.01 16.67 1.16
CA ASN A 252 -2.38 17.25 2.34
C ASN A 252 -1.61 16.18 3.14
N GLU A 253 -2.22 15.03 3.39
CA GLU A 253 -1.54 13.90 4.05
C GLU A 253 -0.35 13.40 3.24
N LEU A 254 -0.49 13.27 1.89
CA LEU A 254 0.59 12.85 1.00
C LEU A 254 1.82 13.75 1.16
N PHE A 255 1.62 15.06 1.10
CA PHE A 255 2.73 16.01 1.15
C PHE A 255 3.25 16.28 2.56
N ASN A 256 2.40 16.23 3.58
CA ASN A 256 2.86 16.32 4.97
C ASN A 256 3.73 15.11 5.33
N ALA A 257 3.35 13.90 4.92
CA ALA A 257 4.20 12.72 5.09
C ALA A 257 5.52 12.87 4.34
N ALA A 258 5.49 13.33 3.08
CA ALA A 258 6.71 13.59 2.29
C ALA A 258 7.65 14.57 2.97
N LYS A 259 7.13 15.70 3.49
CA LYS A 259 7.91 16.67 4.29
C LYS A 259 8.54 16.02 5.52
N GLY A 260 7.80 15.12 6.19
CA GLY A 260 8.29 14.37 7.33
C GLY A 260 9.50 13.52 6.98
N PHE A 261 9.37 12.63 6.03
CA PHE A 261 10.43 11.70 5.61
C PHE A 261 11.63 12.41 4.97
N GLU A 262 11.41 13.53 4.28
CA GLU A 262 12.50 14.28 3.65
C GLU A 262 13.37 14.98 4.68
N ASN A 263 12.78 15.60 5.71
CA ASN A 263 13.44 16.62 6.52
C ASN A 263 13.75 16.21 7.96
N PHE A 264 13.13 15.15 8.48
CA PHE A 264 13.29 14.74 9.89
C PHE A 264 13.86 13.31 10.00
N PRO A 265 14.60 13.01 11.09
CA PRO A 265 14.98 11.63 11.39
C PRO A 265 13.76 10.78 11.72
N LEU A 266 13.86 9.45 11.55
CA LEU A 266 12.80 8.54 11.95
C LEU A 266 12.70 8.45 13.48
N PRO A 267 11.48 8.41 14.06
CA PRO A 267 11.30 8.25 15.50
C PRO A 267 11.71 6.84 15.94
N ALA A 268 12.39 6.74 17.07
CA ALA A 268 12.80 5.44 17.64
C ALA A 268 11.63 4.65 18.23
N GLY A 269 10.55 5.33 18.63
CA GLY A 269 9.36 4.77 19.23
C GLY A 269 8.14 5.65 18.97
N ASN A 270 7.06 5.40 19.69
CA ASN A 270 5.76 6.07 19.52
C ASN A 270 5.40 7.06 20.64
N ARG A 271 6.35 7.43 21.52
CA ARG A 271 6.13 8.34 22.65
C ARG A 271 6.42 9.77 22.23
N VAL A 272 5.40 10.62 22.23
CA VAL A 272 5.46 11.97 21.71
C VAL A 272 5.28 12.99 22.84
N ALA A 273 6.13 14.01 22.87
CA ALA A 273 5.91 15.19 23.72
C ALA A 273 5.34 16.35 22.89
N VAL A 274 4.43 17.09 23.51
CA VAL A 274 3.83 18.30 22.95
C VAL A 274 4.26 19.49 23.79
N ILE A 275 4.77 20.53 23.14
CA ILE A 275 5.18 21.80 23.75
C ILE A 275 4.36 22.90 23.11
N THR A 276 3.78 23.79 23.90
CA THR A 276 2.89 24.82 23.40
C THR A 276 2.96 26.11 24.22
N ASN A 277 2.40 27.19 23.65
CA ASN A 277 2.02 28.40 24.39
C ASN A 277 0.50 28.65 24.38
N GLY A 278 -0.28 27.63 23.97
CA GLY A 278 -1.73 27.72 23.87
C GLY A 278 -2.41 26.35 24.07
N GLY A 279 -3.24 26.23 25.09
CA GLY A 279 -3.84 24.95 25.50
C GLY A 279 -4.75 24.32 24.45
N GLY A 280 -5.56 25.10 23.73
CA GLY A 280 -6.50 24.58 22.71
C GLY A 280 -5.80 23.78 21.60
N PRO A 281 -4.82 24.32 20.88
CA PRO A 281 -4.05 23.58 19.88
C PRO A 281 -3.33 22.34 20.44
N ALA A 282 -2.86 22.38 21.69
CA ALA A 282 -2.25 21.21 22.31
C ALA A 282 -3.23 20.06 22.51
N ILE A 283 -4.48 20.35 22.91
CA ILE A 283 -5.54 19.34 23.04
C ILE A 283 -5.80 18.67 21.68
N LEU A 284 -5.95 19.45 20.60
CA LEU A 284 -6.15 18.92 19.25
C LEU A 284 -4.98 18.01 18.81
N ALA A 285 -3.74 18.40 19.12
CA ALA A 285 -2.58 17.56 18.83
C ALA A 285 -2.58 16.25 19.61
N VAL A 286 -2.94 16.30 20.91
CA VAL A 286 -3.03 15.10 21.76
C VAL A 286 -4.12 14.15 21.26
N ASP A 287 -5.31 14.65 20.95
CA ASP A 287 -6.40 13.82 20.39
C ASP A 287 -5.97 13.15 19.07
N ALA A 288 -5.27 13.89 18.21
CA ALA A 288 -4.73 13.34 16.99
C ALA A 288 -3.65 12.26 17.25
N LEU A 289 -2.76 12.46 18.23
CA LEU A 289 -1.75 11.47 18.61
C LEU A 289 -2.40 10.13 19.01
N ILE A 290 -3.40 10.19 19.89
CA ILE A 290 -4.09 8.98 20.36
C ILE A 290 -4.84 8.29 19.21
N LYS A 291 -5.54 9.06 18.38
CA LYS A 291 -6.24 8.54 17.20
C LYS A 291 -5.29 7.80 16.24
N GLU A 292 -4.06 8.29 16.08
CA GLU A 292 -3.05 7.70 15.20
C GLU A 292 -2.22 6.59 15.90
N GLY A 293 -2.62 6.12 17.10
CA GLY A 293 -1.97 5.01 17.82
C GLY A 293 -0.64 5.37 18.47
N LEU A 294 -0.34 6.67 18.59
CA LEU A 294 0.83 7.16 19.32
C LEU A 294 0.50 7.29 20.82
N LYS A 295 1.53 7.51 21.62
CA LYS A 295 1.41 7.68 23.07
C LYS A 295 1.92 9.05 23.49
N LEU A 296 1.21 9.69 24.41
CA LEU A 296 1.73 10.87 25.08
C LEU A 296 2.88 10.46 26.00
N ALA A 297 4.06 11.04 25.83
CA ALA A 297 5.25 10.68 26.59
C ALA A 297 5.11 11.11 28.07
N GLU A 298 5.45 10.23 29.01
CA GLU A 298 5.62 10.59 30.41
C GLU A 298 7.02 11.16 30.62
N LEU A 299 7.11 12.45 30.92
CA LEU A 299 8.36 13.11 31.17
C LEU A 299 9.00 12.65 32.49
N SER A 300 10.32 12.41 32.49
CA SER A 300 11.05 12.02 33.69
C SER A 300 11.04 13.10 34.76
N GLY A 301 11.16 12.71 36.05
CA GLY A 301 11.24 13.66 37.16
C GLY A 301 12.36 14.66 37.04
N SER A 302 13.49 14.25 36.45
CA SER A 302 14.62 15.16 36.18
C SER A 302 14.29 16.21 35.11
N THR A 303 13.57 15.83 34.06
CA THR A 303 13.06 16.77 33.04
C THR A 303 12.08 17.76 33.62
N LYS A 304 11.08 17.27 34.36
CA LYS A 304 10.08 18.12 35.04
C LYS A 304 10.74 19.13 35.99
N LYS A 305 11.76 18.72 36.73
CA LYS A 305 12.51 19.62 37.62
C LYS A 305 13.19 20.75 36.84
N LYS A 306 13.90 20.45 35.74
CA LYS A 306 14.52 21.47 34.89
C LYS A 306 13.49 22.42 34.27
N LEU A 307 12.35 21.89 33.83
CA LEU A 307 11.27 22.70 33.29
C LEU A 307 10.69 23.68 34.31
N LYS A 308 10.53 23.28 35.59
CA LYS A 308 10.07 24.16 36.68
C LYS A 308 10.98 25.35 36.94
N GLU A 309 12.24 25.27 36.58
CA GLU A 309 13.20 26.40 36.72
C GLU A 309 13.04 27.45 35.63
N ILE A 310 12.34 27.11 34.53
CA ILE A 310 12.27 27.94 33.32
C ILE A 310 10.82 28.41 33.04
N ILE A 311 9.86 27.53 33.26
CA ILE A 311 8.44 27.78 32.95
C ILE A 311 7.81 28.57 34.09
N HIS A 312 6.93 29.52 33.72
CA HIS A 312 6.16 30.28 34.69
C HIS A 312 5.37 29.34 35.63
N PRO A 313 5.24 29.66 36.93
CA PRO A 313 4.55 28.78 37.89
C PRO A 313 3.11 28.36 37.53
N GLU A 314 2.41 29.20 36.75
CA GLU A 314 1.05 28.90 36.24
C GLU A 314 1.07 28.06 34.95
N GLY A 315 2.24 27.86 34.32
CA GLY A 315 2.40 26.99 33.17
C GLY A 315 2.45 25.52 33.57
N SER A 316 2.44 24.62 32.58
CA SER A 316 2.50 23.18 32.79
C SER A 316 3.89 22.62 32.51
N THR A 317 4.44 21.85 33.44
CA THR A 317 5.65 21.02 33.25
C THR A 317 5.31 19.56 32.95
N GLU A 318 4.03 19.22 32.93
CA GLU A 318 3.52 17.93 32.46
C GLU A 318 3.41 17.95 30.92
N ASN A 319 3.20 16.81 30.31
CA ASN A 319 2.98 16.73 28.85
C ASN A 319 1.44 16.78 28.58
N PRO A 320 0.92 17.78 27.88
CA PRO A 320 1.59 18.89 27.17
C PRO A 320 2.30 19.88 28.09
N VAL A 321 3.52 20.28 27.67
CA VAL A 321 4.29 21.34 28.32
C VAL A 321 3.77 22.70 27.86
N ASP A 322 3.22 23.53 28.77
CA ASP A 322 2.62 24.82 28.41
C ASP A 322 3.44 26.00 28.96
N LEU A 323 3.96 26.79 28.03
CA LEU A 323 4.74 28.00 28.35
C LEU A 323 3.89 29.22 28.56
N LEU A 324 2.58 29.13 28.39
CA LEU A 324 1.63 30.24 28.36
C LEU A 324 1.89 31.25 27.21
N PRO A 325 0.95 32.13 26.85
CA PRO A 325 1.08 33.05 25.71
C PRO A 325 2.29 33.98 25.75
N GLY A 326 2.87 34.24 26.93
CA GLY A 326 4.06 35.07 27.12
C GLY A 326 5.40 34.37 26.91
N GLY A 327 5.39 33.06 26.53
CA GLY A 327 6.62 32.31 26.32
C GLY A 327 7.55 32.94 25.27
N ALA A 328 8.75 33.34 25.71
CA ALA A 328 9.74 33.96 24.82
C ALA A 328 10.36 32.93 23.84
N PRO A 329 10.82 33.39 22.64
CA PRO A 329 11.47 32.50 21.67
C PRO A 329 12.62 31.65 22.23
N GLU A 330 13.45 32.25 23.11
CA GLU A 330 14.58 31.57 23.76
C GLU A 330 14.10 30.50 24.76
N GLN A 331 12.98 30.75 25.45
CA GLN A 331 12.34 29.76 26.31
C GLN A 331 11.87 28.55 25.50
N PHE A 332 11.22 28.76 24.36
CA PHE A 332 10.82 27.67 23.46
C PHE A 332 12.01 26.81 23.06
N LYS A 333 13.14 27.43 22.66
CA LYS A 333 14.38 26.71 22.35
C LYS A 333 14.81 25.82 23.52
N THR A 334 15.00 26.42 24.70
CA THR A 334 15.50 25.72 25.88
C THR A 334 14.58 24.58 26.34
N VAL A 335 13.27 24.82 26.34
CA VAL A 335 12.27 23.80 26.70
C VAL A 335 12.29 22.64 25.70
N ASN A 336 12.36 22.93 24.41
CA ASN A 336 12.49 21.88 23.39
C ASN A 336 13.79 21.06 23.57
N GLU A 337 14.92 21.69 23.85
CA GLU A 337 16.19 21.00 24.11
C GLU A 337 16.11 20.09 25.33
N ILE A 338 15.50 20.56 26.43
CA ILE A 338 15.31 19.76 27.65
C ILE A 338 14.42 18.54 27.37
N VAL A 339 13.29 18.73 26.69
CA VAL A 339 12.33 17.65 26.39
C VAL A 339 12.92 16.65 25.40
N LEU A 340 13.65 17.11 24.37
CA LEU A 340 14.35 16.24 23.43
C LEU A 340 15.44 15.39 24.13
N GLY A 341 16.03 15.91 25.21
CA GLY A 341 17.01 15.18 26.03
C GLY A 341 16.40 14.06 26.90
N ASP A 342 15.08 13.98 27.04
CA ASP A 342 14.42 12.95 27.84
C ASP A 342 14.37 11.61 27.11
N ASN A 343 14.84 10.53 27.74
CA ASN A 343 14.83 9.18 27.17
C ASN A 343 13.42 8.58 26.99
N ASN A 344 12.42 9.16 27.63
CA ASN A 344 11.03 8.75 27.48
C ASN A 344 10.36 9.39 26.27
N VAL A 345 11.02 10.28 25.55
CA VAL A 345 10.49 10.99 24.40
C VAL A 345 11.15 10.50 23.11
N ASP A 346 10.34 10.09 22.13
CA ASP A 346 10.81 9.61 20.84
C ASP A 346 10.63 10.67 19.72
N ALA A 347 9.68 11.61 19.90
CA ALA A 347 9.41 12.72 18.99
C ALA A 347 8.83 13.93 19.76
N VAL A 348 8.98 15.12 19.20
CA VAL A 348 8.43 16.34 19.79
C VAL A 348 7.60 17.09 18.75
N ILE A 349 6.42 17.58 19.17
CA ILE A 349 5.60 18.55 18.45
C ILE A 349 5.67 19.86 19.23
N SER A 350 6.25 20.89 18.61
CA SER A 350 6.35 22.24 19.16
C SER A 350 5.33 23.15 18.48
N ILE A 351 4.32 23.58 19.22
CA ILE A 351 3.20 24.38 18.72
C ILE A 351 3.38 25.83 19.19
N PHE A 352 3.42 26.74 18.25
CA PHE A 352 3.50 28.17 18.52
C PHE A 352 2.30 28.91 17.95
N VAL A 353 1.48 29.46 18.83
CA VAL A 353 0.41 30.41 18.48
C VAL A 353 0.97 31.81 18.63
N GLU A 354 1.00 32.62 17.57
CA GLU A 354 1.60 33.93 17.58
C GLU A 354 0.71 34.94 18.34
N PRO A 355 1.14 35.42 19.52
CA PRO A 355 0.48 36.55 20.17
C PRO A 355 1.03 37.88 19.59
N VAL A 356 0.32 38.96 19.84
CA VAL A 356 0.73 40.29 19.32
C VAL A 356 2.15 40.69 19.74
N MET A 357 2.62 40.25 20.91
CA MET A 357 3.86 40.71 21.54
C MET A 357 5.08 39.83 21.25
N VAL A 358 4.91 38.61 20.70
CA VAL A 358 6.01 37.64 20.47
C VAL A 358 5.97 37.14 19.04
N SER A 359 7.04 37.34 18.30
CA SER A 359 7.13 37.03 16.89
C SER A 359 7.24 35.49 16.65
N ALA A 360 6.36 34.95 15.82
CA ALA A 360 6.47 33.55 15.34
C ALA A 360 7.76 33.34 14.54
N GLU A 361 8.22 34.35 13.83
CA GLU A 361 9.45 34.26 13.04
C GLU A 361 10.69 34.04 13.95
N GLU A 362 10.79 34.77 15.08
CA GLU A 362 11.86 34.58 16.03
C GLU A 362 11.78 33.22 16.73
N ALA A 363 10.59 32.79 17.16
CA ALA A 363 10.40 31.49 17.77
C ALA A 363 10.83 30.34 16.83
N VAL A 364 10.40 30.38 15.57
CA VAL A 364 10.76 29.34 14.57
C VAL A 364 12.28 29.36 14.32
N LYS A 365 12.92 30.54 14.19
CA LYS A 365 14.37 30.63 14.00
C LYS A 365 15.12 30.01 15.16
N LYS A 366 14.74 30.33 16.40
CA LYS A 366 15.35 29.76 17.61
C LYS A 366 15.20 28.25 17.71
N ILE A 367 14.03 27.72 17.43
CA ILE A 367 13.82 26.27 17.42
C ILE A 367 14.62 25.58 16.29
N ASN A 368 14.81 26.23 15.14
CA ASN A 368 15.62 25.70 14.04
C ASN A 368 17.12 25.58 14.37
N GLU A 369 17.63 26.32 15.36
CA GLU A 369 19.01 26.21 15.85
C GLU A 369 19.27 24.89 16.57
N ILE A 370 18.22 24.19 17.05
CA ILE A 370 18.32 22.94 17.81
C ILE A 370 18.87 21.82 16.93
N LYS A 371 19.98 21.22 17.35
CA LYS A 371 20.53 20.01 16.76
C LYS A 371 20.05 18.80 17.54
N THR A 372 19.31 17.91 16.86
CA THR A 372 18.71 16.74 17.49
C THR A 372 18.71 15.55 16.57
N SER A 373 18.86 14.33 17.15
CA SER A 373 18.67 13.06 16.47
C SER A 373 17.22 12.56 16.51
N LYS A 374 16.35 13.23 17.30
CA LYS A 374 14.92 12.94 17.37
C LYS A 374 14.14 13.88 16.49
N PRO A 375 13.02 13.46 15.89
CA PRO A 375 12.19 14.35 15.07
C PRO A 375 11.53 15.43 15.94
N LEU A 376 11.71 16.70 15.51
CA LEU A 376 11.12 17.88 16.10
C LEU A 376 10.26 18.58 15.04
N PHE A 377 8.96 18.47 15.17
CA PHE A 377 7.99 19.06 14.28
C PHE A 377 7.52 20.41 14.83
N GLN A 378 7.50 21.42 13.99
CA GLN A 378 6.99 22.74 14.36
C GLN A 378 5.64 23.00 13.70
N THR A 379 4.62 23.25 14.52
CA THR A 379 3.34 23.78 14.07
C THR A 379 3.25 25.24 14.44
N VAL A 380 2.94 26.09 13.46
CA VAL A 380 2.89 27.53 13.67
C VAL A 380 1.52 28.05 13.25
N MET A 381 0.86 28.74 14.16
CA MET A 381 -0.42 29.42 13.94
C MET A 381 -0.16 30.95 14.03
N PRO A 382 0.41 31.52 12.94
CA PRO A 382 0.95 32.85 12.96
C PRO A 382 -0.05 33.89 12.46
N LEU A 383 0.32 35.15 12.58
CA LEU A 383 -0.34 36.26 11.86
C LEU A 383 -0.16 36.09 10.34
N PRO A 384 -1.08 36.60 9.50
CA PRO A 384 -1.10 36.34 8.05
C PRO A 384 0.20 36.65 7.30
N GLU A 385 0.92 37.72 7.72
CA GLU A 385 2.13 38.19 7.08
C GLU A 385 3.33 37.27 7.24
N PHE A 386 3.32 36.38 8.27
CA PHE A 386 4.37 35.44 8.55
C PHE A 386 4.70 34.57 7.33
N TRP A 387 3.68 33.96 6.70
CA TRP A 387 3.89 33.06 5.57
C TRP A 387 4.53 33.71 4.35
N THR A 388 4.28 35.02 4.17
CA THR A 388 4.91 35.80 3.09
C THR A 388 6.38 36.04 3.38
N ARG A 389 6.75 36.29 4.63
CA ARG A 389 8.16 36.45 5.07
C ARG A 389 8.88 35.09 5.06
N TYR A 390 8.26 34.06 5.62
CA TYR A 390 8.83 32.72 5.71
C TYR A 390 9.25 32.17 4.33
N ARG A 391 8.43 32.36 3.30
CA ARG A 391 8.77 31.94 1.93
C ARG A 391 10.01 32.64 1.33
N LYS A 392 10.41 33.77 1.88
CA LYS A 392 11.63 34.49 1.45
C LYS A 392 12.89 33.99 2.15
N TRP A 393 12.76 33.10 3.15
CA TRP A 393 13.92 32.47 3.77
C TRP A 393 14.62 31.57 2.76
N ASP A 394 15.87 31.26 3.02
CA ASP A 394 16.65 30.39 2.12
C ASP A 394 16.07 28.96 2.05
N ASN A 395 16.59 28.19 1.10
CA ASN A 395 16.13 26.81 0.85
C ASN A 395 16.50 25.83 1.98
N SER A 396 17.29 26.20 2.96
CA SER A 396 17.67 25.39 4.12
C SER A 396 16.61 25.36 5.22
N ARG A 397 15.55 26.18 5.10
CA ARG A 397 14.46 26.23 6.07
C ARG A 397 13.80 24.85 6.24
N LYS A 398 13.56 24.45 7.51
CA LYS A 398 12.79 23.25 7.81
C LYS A 398 11.31 23.51 7.54
N PRO A 399 10.55 22.52 7.04
CA PRO A 399 9.14 22.69 6.77
C PRO A 399 8.35 22.90 8.07
N LEU A 400 7.34 23.74 7.99
CA LEU A 400 6.38 24.02 9.06
C LEU A 400 5.04 23.35 8.77
N PHE A 401 4.29 23.07 9.84
CA PHE A 401 2.92 22.56 9.76
C PHE A 401 1.95 23.67 10.17
N ARG A 402 0.75 23.64 9.57
CA ARG A 402 -0.27 24.67 9.79
C ARG A 402 -1.28 24.28 10.84
N ASN A 403 -1.57 22.98 10.91
CA ASN A 403 -2.55 22.45 11.85
C ASN A 403 -1.85 21.62 12.92
N PRO A 404 -2.27 21.70 14.18
CA PRO A 404 -1.65 20.97 15.28
C PRO A 404 -1.78 19.45 15.16
N GLU A 405 -2.76 18.95 14.39
CA GLU A 405 -3.02 17.52 14.16
C GLU A 405 -2.10 16.89 13.10
N ASP A 406 -1.63 17.69 12.13
CA ASP A 406 -0.84 17.18 10.98
C ASP A 406 0.44 16.42 11.41
N PRO A 407 1.26 16.89 12.38
CA PRO A 407 2.45 16.18 12.81
C PRO A 407 2.17 14.79 13.40
N ALA A 408 1.03 14.59 14.06
CA ALA A 408 0.67 13.30 14.64
C ALA A 408 0.58 12.22 13.57
N LYS A 409 -0.12 12.49 12.46
CA LYS A 409 -0.20 11.57 11.31
C LYS A 409 1.16 11.31 10.68
N VAL A 410 2.00 12.34 10.56
CA VAL A 410 3.35 12.23 10.00
C VAL A 410 4.22 11.33 10.88
N ILE A 411 4.23 11.54 12.21
CA ILE A 411 4.99 10.72 13.16
C ILE A 411 4.52 9.27 13.11
N SER A 412 3.21 9.01 13.08
CA SER A 412 2.63 7.68 12.97
C SER A 412 3.09 6.98 11.68
N ASN A 413 3.04 7.66 10.54
CA ASN A 413 3.52 7.13 9.26
C ASN A 413 5.03 6.81 9.29
N MET A 414 5.84 7.70 9.88
CA MET A 414 7.29 7.49 10.00
C MET A 414 7.63 6.34 10.95
N PHE A 415 6.89 6.20 12.05
CA PHE A 415 7.04 5.08 12.98
C PHE A 415 6.59 3.76 12.36
N PHE A 416 5.45 3.74 11.67
CA PHE A 416 4.98 2.57 10.92
C PHE A 416 6.02 2.10 9.90
N TYR A 417 6.56 3.01 9.09
CA TYR A 417 7.63 2.70 8.15
C TYR A 417 8.88 2.14 8.87
N GLN A 418 9.29 2.75 9.99
CA GLN A 418 10.42 2.29 10.79
C GLN A 418 10.24 0.84 11.27
N GLN A 419 9.03 0.45 11.66
CA GLN A 419 8.72 -0.91 12.08
C GLN A 419 8.75 -1.93 10.93
N LYS A 420 8.42 -1.50 9.71
CA LYS A 420 8.29 -2.37 8.55
C LYS A 420 9.56 -2.48 7.69
N LYS A 421 10.42 -1.46 7.68
CA LYS A 421 11.56 -1.38 6.74
C LYS A 421 12.59 -2.51 6.89
N ASP A 422 12.78 -3.06 8.09
CA ASP A 422 13.84 -4.04 8.40
C ASP A 422 13.34 -5.51 8.37
N HIS A 423 12.06 -5.76 8.03
CA HIS A 423 11.42 -7.08 8.15
C HIS A 423 11.06 -7.72 6.81
N ARG A 424 11.97 -7.68 5.83
CA ARG A 424 11.68 -8.06 4.44
C ARG A 424 12.40 -9.34 3.99
N THR A 425 12.23 -10.44 4.75
CA THR A 425 12.63 -11.78 4.28
C THR A 425 11.36 -12.55 3.94
N PHE A 426 11.10 -12.73 2.65
CA PHE A 426 9.85 -13.32 2.16
C PHE A 426 10.02 -14.78 1.78
N LEU A 427 8.91 -15.52 1.87
CA LEU A 427 8.83 -16.90 1.40
C LEU A 427 9.23 -16.94 -0.09
N LYS A 428 10.15 -17.87 -0.40
CA LYS A 428 10.50 -18.19 -1.77
C LYS A 428 9.69 -19.39 -2.25
N SER A 429 9.44 -19.45 -3.55
CA SER A 429 8.98 -20.66 -4.21
C SER A 429 9.85 -21.84 -3.81
N LYS A 430 9.24 -22.98 -3.50
CA LYS A 430 9.92 -24.19 -3.03
C LYS A 430 9.90 -25.31 -4.07
N PHE A 431 8.84 -25.37 -4.86
CA PHE A 431 8.63 -26.42 -5.84
C PHE A 431 8.38 -25.83 -7.22
N SER A 432 8.64 -26.63 -8.25
CA SER A 432 8.19 -26.33 -9.62
C SER A 432 6.67 -26.36 -9.70
N ASP A 433 6.10 -25.57 -10.61
CA ASP A 433 4.68 -25.61 -10.93
C ASP A 433 4.23 -27.04 -11.24
N LEU A 434 3.07 -27.44 -10.73
CA LEU A 434 2.45 -28.69 -11.08
C LEU A 434 1.63 -28.50 -12.36
N ASP A 435 1.72 -29.45 -13.26
CA ASP A 435 0.84 -29.49 -14.41
C ASP A 435 -0.59 -29.88 -13.96
N LEU A 436 -1.41 -28.87 -13.70
CA LEU A 436 -2.83 -28.99 -13.38
C LEU A 436 -3.71 -28.70 -14.60
N SER A 437 -3.14 -28.67 -15.82
CA SER A 437 -3.84 -28.28 -17.05
C SER A 437 -5.02 -29.19 -17.42
N GLY A 438 -5.03 -30.42 -16.90
CA GLY A 438 -6.16 -31.37 -17.06
C GLY A 438 -7.35 -31.14 -16.09
N GLU A 439 -7.20 -30.31 -15.07
CA GLU A 439 -8.17 -30.06 -14.00
C GLU A 439 -8.70 -28.64 -14.13
N LYS A 440 -9.85 -28.45 -14.77
CA LYS A 440 -10.53 -27.14 -14.83
C LYS A 440 -11.67 -27.08 -13.81
N GLY A 441 -11.76 -25.99 -13.07
CA GLY A 441 -12.74 -25.82 -12.03
C GLY A 441 -12.23 -26.30 -10.67
N PHE A 442 -13.07 -26.99 -9.89
CA PHE A 442 -12.65 -27.52 -8.58
C PHE A 442 -11.86 -28.82 -8.75
N LEU A 443 -10.72 -28.89 -8.05
CA LEU A 443 -9.86 -30.08 -8.08
C LEU A 443 -10.56 -31.29 -7.47
N SER A 444 -10.26 -32.50 -8.02
CA SER A 444 -10.69 -33.77 -7.48
C SER A 444 -10.07 -34.06 -6.10
N PRO A 445 -10.72 -34.85 -5.22
CA PRO A 445 -10.15 -35.21 -3.92
C PRO A 445 -8.76 -35.87 -4.02
N LYS A 446 -8.50 -36.63 -5.08
CA LYS A 446 -7.19 -37.25 -5.33
C LYS A 446 -6.10 -36.16 -5.54
N MET A 447 -6.40 -35.15 -6.35
CA MET A 447 -5.44 -34.08 -6.62
C MET A 447 -5.22 -33.19 -5.39
N ILE A 448 -6.30 -32.92 -4.62
CA ILE A 448 -6.23 -32.21 -3.35
C ILE A 448 -5.28 -32.94 -2.38
N ASN A 449 -5.40 -34.27 -2.23
CA ASN A 449 -4.53 -35.08 -1.36
C ASN A 449 -3.06 -34.99 -1.84
N SER A 450 -2.81 -35.07 -3.13
CA SER A 450 -1.45 -34.97 -3.69
C SER A 450 -0.82 -33.61 -3.43
N LEU A 451 -1.58 -32.53 -3.55
CA LEU A 451 -1.14 -31.19 -3.18
C LEU A 451 -0.89 -31.08 -1.67
N ALA A 452 -1.79 -31.63 -0.85
CA ALA A 452 -1.64 -31.59 0.59
C ALA A 452 -0.37 -32.31 1.07
N GLU A 453 -0.10 -33.50 0.56
CA GLU A 453 1.14 -34.22 0.84
C GLU A 453 2.38 -33.43 0.43
N ARG A 454 2.36 -32.84 -0.77
CA ARG A 454 3.48 -32.07 -1.31
C ARG A 454 3.83 -30.83 -0.45
N TYR A 455 2.81 -30.16 0.05
CA TYR A 455 2.98 -28.91 0.82
C TYR A 455 2.90 -29.13 2.34
N GLY A 456 2.64 -30.36 2.81
CA GLY A 456 2.50 -30.66 4.23
C GLY A 456 1.24 -30.05 4.85
N ILE A 457 0.15 -29.97 4.10
CA ILE A 457 -1.14 -29.46 4.58
C ILE A 457 -1.86 -30.58 5.34
N PRO A 458 -2.23 -30.43 6.61
CA PRO A 458 -2.77 -31.49 7.46
C PRO A 458 -4.26 -31.74 7.18
N ILE A 459 -4.56 -32.31 6.01
CA ILE A 459 -5.93 -32.73 5.67
C ILE A 459 -6.30 -33.96 6.52
N ILE A 460 -7.52 -33.94 7.06
CA ILE A 460 -8.07 -35.09 7.81
C ILE A 460 -8.15 -36.29 6.90
N PRO A 461 -7.76 -37.51 7.36
CA PRO A 461 -7.97 -38.72 6.58
C PRO A 461 -9.42 -38.86 6.15
N SER A 462 -9.65 -39.17 4.88
CA SER A 462 -11.00 -39.30 4.33
C SER A 462 -11.10 -40.47 3.36
N LEU A 463 -12.25 -41.09 3.33
CA LEU A 463 -12.56 -42.15 2.42
C LEU A 463 -13.74 -41.76 1.54
N LEU A 464 -13.55 -41.87 0.23
CA LEU A 464 -14.63 -41.71 -0.74
C LEU A 464 -15.33 -43.06 -0.96
N ILE A 465 -16.61 -43.11 -0.65
CA ILE A 465 -17.43 -44.33 -0.77
C ILE A 465 -18.53 -44.09 -1.82
N LYS A 466 -18.65 -45.02 -2.77
CA LYS A 466 -19.70 -44.94 -3.77
C LYS A 466 -21.09 -45.11 -3.13
N ARG A 467 -22.06 -44.41 -3.68
CA ARG A 467 -23.48 -44.54 -3.30
C ARG A 467 -23.92 -45.98 -3.26
N GLY A 468 -24.60 -46.38 -2.18
CA GLY A 468 -25.17 -47.73 -2.00
C GLY A 468 -24.18 -48.84 -1.58
N ILE A 469 -22.91 -48.45 -1.23
CA ILE A 469 -21.86 -49.41 -0.81
C ILE A 469 -21.47 -49.22 0.67
N ILE A 470 -22.14 -48.34 1.41
CA ILE A 470 -21.84 -48.14 2.84
C ILE A 470 -22.26 -49.41 3.63
N ASN A 471 -21.27 -50.12 4.17
CA ASN A 471 -21.49 -51.28 5.05
C ASN A 471 -20.44 -51.30 6.17
N LYS A 472 -20.61 -52.19 7.17
CA LYS A 472 -19.73 -52.26 8.35
C LYS A 472 -18.27 -52.52 8.00
N SER A 473 -17.94 -53.12 6.87
CA SER A 473 -16.56 -53.41 6.46
C SER A 473 -15.94 -52.34 5.58
N THR A 474 -16.71 -51.39 5.07
CA THR A 474 -16.20 -50.30 4.20
C THR A 474 -15.68 -49.11 4.97
N ASN A 475 -15.99 -48.99 6.26
CA ASN A 475 -15.52 -47.89 7.11
C ASN A 475 -14.23 -48.27 7.87
N PRO A 476 -13.07 -47.68 7.57
CA PRO A 476 -11.80 -47.94 8.28
C PRO A 476 -11.65 -47.13 9.55
N PHE A 477 -12.54 -46.17 9.84
CA PHE A 477 -12.40 -45.24 10.94
C PHE A 477 -13.22 -45.62 12.16
N THR A 478 -12.77 -45.26 13.34
CA THR A 478 -13.52 -45.41 14.59
C THR A 478 -14.56 -44.31 14.76
N TYR A 479 -15.71 -44.65 15.35
CA TYR A 479 -16.72 -43.65 15.72
C TYR A 479 -16.22 -42.73 16.83
N PRO A 480 -16.67 -41.44 16.86
CA PRO A 480 -17.70 -40.84 15.99
C PRO A 480 -17.15 -40.41 14.62
N LEU A 481 -18.06 -40.31 13.63
CA LEU A 481 -17.74 -40.01 12.23
C LEU A 481 -18.43 -38.74 11.73
N VAL A 482 -17.97 -38.29 10.56
CA VAL A 482 -18.65 -37.33 9.71
C VAL A 482 -18.95 -37.95 8.36
N LEU A 483 -20.17 -37.79 7.87
CA LEU A 483 -20.58 -38.15 6.51
C LEU A 483 -20.91 -36.89 5.72
N LYS A 484 -20.32 -36.75 4.52
CA LYS A 484 -20.57 -35.64 3.61
C LYS A 484 -21.01 -36.16 2.25
N GLY A 485 -22.05 -35.57 1.66
CA GLY A 485 -22.36 -35.76 0.26
C GLY A 485 -21.32 -35.09 -0.63
N TYR A 486 -20.84 -35.77 -1.65
CA TYR A 486 -19.91 -35.24 -2.65
C TYR A 486 -20.60 -35.06 -4.00
N SER A 487 -20.47 -33.88 -4.56
CA SER A 487 -20.89 -33.56 -5.92
C SER A 487 -19.96 -32.48 -6.47
N LYS A 488 -19.63 -32.57 -7.75
CA LYS A 488 -18.82 -31.52 -8.45
C LYS A 488 -19.55 -30.18 -8.58
N GLU A 489 -20.89 -30.24 -8.57
CA GLU A 489 -21.73 -29.02 -8.74
C GLU A 489 -22.04 -28.34 -7.42
N LEU A 490 -21.84 -28.97 -6.27
CA LEU A 490 -22.21 -28.47 -4.96
C LEU A 490 -21.11 -27.63 -4.34
N ILE A 491 -21.32 -26.30 -4.27
CA ILE A 491 -20.35 -25.36 -3.70
C ILE A 491 -20.53 -25.22 -2.18
N HIS A 492 -21.76 -25.12 -1.67
CA HIS A 492 -22.07 -24.89 -0.23
C HIS A 492 -22.79 -26.09 0.38
N LYS A 493 -22.03 -27.12 0.79
CA LYS A 493 -22.56 -28.39 1.34
C LYS A 493 -23.45 -28.21 2.58
N SER A 494 -23.18 -27.24 3.42
CA SER A 494 -23.93 -26.96 4.64
C SER A 494 -25.28 -26.27 4.40
N GLU A 495 -25.48 -25.61 3.27
CA GLU A 495 -26.75 -24.93 2.96
C GLU A 495 -27.88 -25.90 2.62
N ILE A 496 -27.52 -27.06 2.09
CA ILE A 496 -28.47 -28.14 1.74
C ILE A 496 -28.43 -29.30 2.73
N ASP A 497 -27.91 -29.14 3.94
CA ASP A 497 -27.76 -30.18 4.96
C ASP A 497 -27.04 -31.45 4.46
N ALA A 498 -26.06 -31.29 3.57
CA ALA A 498 -25.25 -32.35 2.98
C ALA A 498 -24.09 -32.83 3.88
N VAL A 499 -24.04 -32.42 5.15
CA VAL A 499 -23.02 -32.81 6.12
C VAL A 499 -23.67 -33.24 7.43
N LYS A 500 -23.41 -34.47 7.85
CA LYS A 500 -23.84 -35.02 9.14
C LYS A 500 -22.61 -35.28 10.01
N ILE A 501 -22.62 -34.78 11.24
CA ILE A 501 -21.47 -34.82 12.18
C ILE A 501 -21.82 -35.63 13.42
N ASP A 502 -20.80 -36.08 14.17
CA ASP A 502 -20.91 -36.78 15.46
C ASP A 502 -21.73 -38.07 15.37
N ILE A 503 -21.59 -38.81 14.25
CA ILE A 503 -22.24 -40.08 13.98
C ILE A 503 -21.58 -41.18 14.87
N LYS A 504 -22.33 -41.83 15.76
CA LYS A 504 -21.80 -42.69 16.84
C LYS A 504 -21.96 -44.18 16.57
N SER A 505 -22.80 -44.56 15.61
CA SER A 505 -23.07 -45.93 15.30
C SER A 505 -23.25 -46.17 13.79
N PHE A 506 -23.27 -47.43 13.41
CA PHE A 506 -23.55 -47.81 12.02
C PHE A 506 -24.99 -47.48 11.62
N GLU A 507 -25.94 -47.65 12.54
CA GLU A 507 -27.34 -47.29 12.36
C GLU A 507 -27.52 -45.81 12.09
N GLU A 508 -26.83 -44.95 12.87
CA GLU A 508 -26.81 -43.52 12.63
C GLU A 508 -26.15 -43.15 11.31
N LEU A 509 -25.12 -43.91 10.87
CA LEU A 509 -24.46 -43.72 9.57
C LEU A 509 -25.41 -43.97 8.40
N LEU A 510 -26.21 -45.04 8.47
CA LEU A 510 -27.23 -45.34 7.45
C LEU A 510 -28.35 -44.30 7.42
N GLN A 511 -28.77 -43.79 8.59
CA GLN A 511 -29.77 -42.74 8.64
C GLN A 511 -29.19 -41.44 8.02
N ALA A 512 -27.95 -41.09 8.32
CA ALA A 512 -27.27 -39.94 7.74
C ALA A 512 -27.14 -40.06 6.20
N GLU A 513 -26.88 -41.27 5.68
CA GLU A 513 -26.87 -41.53 4.23
C GLU A 513 -28.23 -41.23 3.59
N MET A 514 -29.33 -41.71 4.22
CA MET A 514 -30.69 -41.44 3.72
C MET A 514 -31.04 -39.96 3.75
N ASP A 515 -30.72 -39.27 4.85
CA ASP A 515 -31.01 -37.82 5.01
C ASP A 515 -30.29 -37.00 3.95
N ILE A 516 -29.02 -37.30 3.68
CA ILE A 516 -28.24 -36.58 2.65
C ILE A 516 -28.81 -36.88 1.25
N LEU A 517 -29.19 -38.12 0.97
CA LEU A 517 -29.83 -38.50 -0.30
C LEU A 517 -31.13 -37.71 -0.51
N GLU A 518 -31.98 -37.65 0.51
CA GLU A 518 -33.22 -36.87 0.46
C GLU A 518 -32.96 -35.39 0.20
N SER A 519 -31.96 -34.84 0.86
CA SER A 519 -31.58 -33.45 0.68
C SER A 519 -31.11 -33.14 -0.74
N PHE A 520 -30.26 -33.98 -1.32
CA PHE A 520 -29.82 -33.82 -2.72
C PHE A 520 -31.01 -33.90 -3.68
N ASN A 521 -31.93 -34.85 -3.49
CA ASN A 521 -33.13 -35.00 -4.30
C ASN A 521 -34.03 -33.75 -4.22
N LYS A 522 -34.26 -33.22 -3.01
CA LYS A 522 -35.05 -31.99 -2.80
C LYS A 522 -34.49 -30.78 -3.53
N ASN A 523 -33.15 -30.68 -3.66
CA ASN A 523 -32.48 -29.59 -4.29
C ASN A 523 -32.15 -29.82 -5.78
N ASN A 524 -32.62 -30.92 -6.37
CA ASN A 524 -32.34 -31.35 -7.77
C ASN A 524 -30.84 -31.42 -8.09
N LEU A 525 -30.02 -31.88 -7.13
CA LEU A 525 -28.58 -32.02 -7.27
C LEU A 525 -28.20 -33.50 -7.44
N ILE A 526 -27.13 -33.76 -8.17
CA ILE A 526 -26.61 -35.12 -8.38
C ILE A 526 -25.62 -35.42 -7.25
N LEU A 527 -25.93 -36.41 -6.42
CA LEU A 527 -24.98 -36.98 -5.46
C LEU A 527 -24.11 -38.01 -6.19
N GLU A 528 -22.82 -37.75 -6.30
CA GLU A 528 -21.88 -38.70 -6.94
C GLU A 528 -21.41 -39.76 -5.96
N ASP A 529 -20.86 -39.36 -4.81
CA ASP A 529 -20.27 -40.23 -3.80
C ASP A 529 -20.48 -39.66 -2.38
N PHE A 530 -20.12 -40.45 -1.37
CA PHE A 530 -20.03 -40.01 0.02
C PHE A 530 -18.58 -39.87 0.47
N LEU A 531 -18.28 -38.87 1.29
CA LEU A 531 -16.99 -38.70 1.96
C LEU A 531 -17.17 -39.00 3.44
N VAL A 532 -16.49 -40.03 3.94
CA VAL A 532 -16.44 -40.40 5.37
C VAL A 532 -15.15 -39.92 5.99
N GLN A 533 -15.24 -39.32 7.18
CA GLN A 533 -14.10 -38.79 7.92
C GLN A 533 -14.26 -39.06 9.42
N PRO A 534 -13.16 -39.17 10.22
CA PRO A 534 -13.25 -39.12 11.67
C PRO A 534 -13.88 -37.79 12.13
N TYR A 535 -14.70 -37.82 13.18
CA TYR A 535 -15.18 -36.60 13.82
C TYR A 535 -14.16 -36.09 14.83
N ILE A 536 -13.71 -34.87 14.63
CA ILE A 536 -12.83 -34.17 15.59
C ILE A 536 -13.66 -33.08 16.30
N LYS A 537 -13.76 -33.19 17.62
CA LYS A 537 -14.46 -32.16 18.40
C LYS A 537 -13.67 -30.85 18.41
N PRO A 538 -14.19 -29.74 17.87
CA PRO A 538 -13.45 -28.51 17.80
C PRO A 538 -13.30 -27.86 19.17
N LYS A 539 -12.11 -27.29 19.45
CA LYS A 539 -11.90 -26.25 20.46
C LYS A 539 -12.15 -24.89 19.81
N HIS A 540 -11.55 -24.67 18.63
CA HIS A 540 -11.79 -23.49 17.79
C HIS A 540 -11.87 -23.94 16.32
N GLU A 541 -12.47 -23.08 15.50
CA GLU A 541 -12.53 -23.23 14.04
C GLU A 541 -11.91 -22.00 13.39
N ILE A 542 -10.90 -22.22 12.54
CA ILE A 542 -10.25 -21.15 11.78
C ILE A 542 -10.47 -21.32 10.28
N LEU A 543 -10.25 -20.26 9.54
CA LEU A 543 -10.20 -20.23 8.09
C LEU A 543 -8.79 -19.89 7.62
N VAL A 544 -8.29 -20.66 6.64
CA VAL A 544 -7.13 -20.30 5.84
C VAL A 544 -7.53 -20.38 4.38
N GLY A 545 -7.56 -19.27 3.69
CA GLY A 545 -7.97 -19.17 2.30
C GLY A 545 -7.02 -18.35 1.47
N GLY A 546 -7.24 -18.33 0.17
CA GLY A 546 -6.48 -17.46 -0.74
C GLY A 546 -7.09 -17.43 -2.12
N PHE A 547 -6.71 -16.40 -2.85
CA PHE A 547 -7.15 -16.20 -4.23
C PHE A 547 -6.07 -15.44 -5.02
N ARG A 548 -6.20 -15.48 -6.33
CA ARG A 548 -5.31 -14.71 -7.21
C ARG A 548 -6.01 -13.44 -7.66
N ASP A 549 -5.55 -12.31 -7.12
CA ASP A 549 -6.02 -10.99 -7.55
C ASP A 549 -5.48 -10.69 -8.96
N PRO A 550 -6.31 -10.16 -9.87
CA PRO A 550 -5.90 -9.91 -11.25
C PRO A 550 -4.79 -8.86 -11.40
N VAL A 551 -4.58 -8.02 -10.39
CA VAL A 551 -3.56 -6.94 -10.40
C VAL A 551 -2.35 -7.32 -9.55
N PHE A 552 -2.57 -7.79 -8.32
CA PHE A 552 -1.52 -8.04 -7.34
C PHE A 552 -1.09 -9.50 -7.22
N GLY A 553 -1.72 -10.42 -7.96
CA GLY A 553 -1.37 -11.82 -7.92
C GLY A 553 -1.87 -12.54 -6.65
N PRO A 554 -1.12 -13.52 -6.13
CA PRO A 554 -1.62 -14.41 -5.08
C PRO A 554 -1.77 -13.73 -3.72
N MET A 555 -2.94 -13.88 -3.13
CA MET A 555 -3.33 -13.38 -1.81
C MET A 555 -3.65 -14.55 -0.87
N VAL A 556 -3.37 -14.38 0.42
CA VAL A 556 -3.69 -15.35 1.48
C VAL A 556 -4.49 -14.67 2.59
N MET A 557 -5.43 -15.40 3.18
CA MET A 557 -6.32 -14.94 4.22
C MET A 557 -6.25 -15.89 5.43
N PHE A 558 -6.37 -15.32 6.62
CA PHE A 558 -6.52 -16.01 7.89
C PHE A 558 -7.62 -15.37 8.71
N GLY A 559 -8.44 -16.16 9.42
CA GLY A 559 -9.47 -15.62 10.28
C GLY A 559 -10.28 -16.66 11.03
N SER A 560 -11.37 -16.19 11.66
CA SER A 560 -12.37 -17.07 12.29
C SER A 560 -13.04 -17.94 11.21
N GLY A 561 -13.13 -19.26 11.45
CA GLY A 561 -13.75 -20.24 10.58
C GLY A 561 -15.20 -20.56 10.95
N GLY A 562 -15.77 -21.54 10.25
CA GLY A 562 -17.11 -22.06 10.48
C GLY A 562 -18.23 -21.32 9.79
N LYS A 563 -19.48 -21.57 10.21
CA LYS A 563 -20.71 -21.10 9.52
C LYS A 563 -20.92 -19.56 9.52
N TYR A 564 -20.23 -18.84 10.39
CA TYR A 564 -20.48 -17.40 10.61
C TYR A 564 -19.37 -16.49 10.10
N VAL A 565 -18.48 -17.00 9.26
CA VAL A 565 -17.34 -16.25 8.70
C VAL A 565 -17.78 -14.95 8.05
N GLU A 566 -18.82 -14.99 7.23
CA GLU A 566 -19.36 -13.82 6.50
C GLU A 566 -19.96 -12.77 7.45
N ILE A 567 -20.54 -13.19 8.58
CA ILE A 567 -21.19 -12.30 9.56
C ILE A 567 -20.13 -11.58 10.40
N PHE A 568 -19.13 -12.31 10.89
CA PHE A 568 -18.12 -11.76 11.78
C PHE A 568 -17.06 -10.94 11.05
N ASN A 569 -16.84 -11.20 9.75
CA ASN A 569 -15.85 -10.53 8.91
C ASN A 569 -14.48 -10.39 9.59
N ASP A 570 -14.10 -11.41 10.38
CA ASP A 570 -12.87 -11.49 11.16
C ASP A 570 -11.77 -12.14 10.32
N ILE A 571 -11.30 -11.41 9.30
CA ILE A 571 -10.31 -11.89 8.34
C ILE A 571 -9.19 -10.87 8.21
N CYS A 572 -7.94 -11.35 8.29
CA CYS A 572 -6.76 -10.62 7.88
C CYS A 572 -6.23 -11.17 6.55
N MET A 573 -5.94 -10.30 5.61
CA MET A 573 -5.46 -10.64 4.27
C MET A 573 -4.08 -10.02 4.03
N LYS A 574 -3.20 -10.77 3.36
CA LYS A 574 -1.91 -10.29 2.87
C LYS A 574 -1.60 -10.93 1.50
N SER A 575 -0.64 -10.36 0.78
CA SER A 575 -0.07 -11.04 -0.40
C SER A 575 0.65 -12.31 0.04
N ALA A 576 0.69 -13.33 -0.81
CA ALA A 576 1.34 -14.60 -0.50
C ALA A 576 2.89 -14.48 -0.34
N TYR A 577 3.48 -13.34 -0.69
CA TYR A 577 4.88 -13.01 -0.37
C TYR A 577 5.01 -12.69 1.12
N LEU A 578 4.84 -13.70 1.99
CA LEU A 578 4.81 -13.55 3.44
C LEU A 578 6.21 -13.67 4.07
N SER A 579 6.45 -12.89 5.10
CA SER A 579 7.51 -13.13 6.10
C SER A 579 6.92 -13.81 7.33
N ASP A 580 7.76 -14.38 8.22
CA ASP A 580 7.29 -14.93 9.50
C ASP A 580 6.55 -13.90 10.35
N LYS A 581 7.01 -12.65 10.31
CA LYS A 581 6.35 -11.53 11.00
C LYS A 581 4.99 -11.19 10.40
N ASP A 582 4.84 -11.29 9.07
CA ASP A 582 3.54 -11.10 8.42
C ASP A 582 2.52 -12.12 8.88
N ILE A 583 2.94 -13.37 9.05
CA ILE A 583 2.09 -14.45 9.54
C ILE A 583 1.66 -14.20 10.99
N GLU A 584 2.60 -13.79 11.84
CA GLU A 584 2.27 -13.41 13.22
C GLU A 584 1.29 -12.23 13.27
N GLU A 585 1.49 -11.25 12.42
CA GLU A 585 0.62 -10.10 12.31
C GLU A 585 -0.77 -10.49 11.80
N MET A 586 -0.87 -11.41 10.81
CA MET A 586 -2.16 -11.94 10.32
C MET A 586 -2.96 -12.56 11.46
N ILE A 587 -2.33 -13.39 12.28
CA ILE A 587 -2.97 -14.01 13.43
C ILE A 587 -3.40 -12.94 14.45
N ASN A 588 -2.48 -12.07 14.86
CA ASN A 588 -2.70 -11.09 15.93
C ASN A 588 -3.74 -10.01 15.59
N ARG A 589 -4.01 -9.75 14.31
CA ARG A 589 -5.00 -8.75 13.87
C ARG A 589 -6.43 -9.26 13.83
N THR A 590 -6.63 -10.55 14.10
CA THR A 590 -7.97 -11.17 14.14
C THR A 590 -8.45 -11.35 15.56
N LYS A 591 -9.78 -11.36 15.77
CA LYS A 591 -10.40 -11.74 17.04
C LYS A 591 -10.05 -13.19 17.40
N MET A 592 -9.94 -14.05 16.37
CA MET A 592 -9.47 -15.43 16.54
C MET A 592 -8.07 -15.44 17.18
N GLY A 593 -7.15 -14.61 16.73
CA GLY A 593 -5.82 -14.50 17.31
C GLY A 593 -5.83 -14.11 18.80
N GLU A 594 -6.80 -13.31 19.23
CA GLU A 594 -6.99 -13.01 20.66
C GLU A 594 -7.53 -14.24 21.43
N LEU A 595 -8.45 -15.00 20.85
CA LEU A 595 -8.96 -16.24 21.44
C LEU A 595 -7.84 -17.27 21.60
N LEU A 596 -6.96 -17.38 20.62
CA LEU A 596 -5.83 -18.31 20.63
C LEU A 596 -4.79 -18.01 21.73
N LYS A 597 -4.73 -16.79 22.25
CA LYS A 597 -3.90 -16.42 23.41
C LYS A 597 -4.43 -16.95 24.74
N GLY A 598 -5.61 -17.56 24.74
CA GLY A 598 -6.32 -18.02 25.92
C GLY A 598 -7.15 -16.91 26.57
N VAL A 599 -8.45 -17.16 26.72
CA VAL A 599 -9.39 -16.25 27.36
C VAL A 599 -10.10 -16.93 28.52
N ARG A 600 -10.46 -16.17 29.53
CA ARG A 600 -11.23 -16.65 30.71
C ARG A 600 -10.64 -17.89 31.41
N GLY A 601 -9.31 -17.99 31.46
CA GLY A 601 -8.62 -19.11 32.13
C GLY A 601 -8.33 -20.32 31.25
N GLU A 602 -8.60 -20.26 29.94
CA GLU A 602 -8.14 -21.25 28.99
C GLU A 602 -6.65 -21.11 28.71
N SER A 603 -5.95 -22.23 28.51
CA SER A 603 -4.56 -22.20 28.08
C SER A 603 -4.42 -21.69 26.64
N PRO A 604 -3.38 -20.92 26.35
CA PRO A 604 -3.06 -20.52 24.98
C PRO A 604 -2.94 -21.74 24.05
N PHE A 605 -3.33 -21.57 22.79
CA PHE A 605 -3.11 -22.57 21.75
C PHE A 605 -1.71 -22.42 21.15
N GLU A 606 -1.04 -23.56 20.85
CA GLU A 606 0.27 -23.55 20.21
C GLU A 606 0.17 -23.12 18.75
N LEU A 607 0.81 -22.01 18.38
CA LEU A 607 0.64 -21.37 17.06
C LEU A 607 1.53 -21.95 15.96
N SER A 608 2.48 -22.81 16.26
CA SER A 608 3.47 -23.33 15.29
C SER A 608 2.82 -24.02 14.09
N GLU A 609 1.86 -24.90 14.32
CA GLU A 609 1.13 -25.61 13.24
C GLU A 609 0.26 -24.69 12.40
N ILE A 610 -0.37 -23.66 13.03
CA ILE A 610 -1.15 -22.64 12.31
C ILE A 610 -0.24 -21.82 11.40
N LYS A 611 0.93 -21.40 11.91
CA LYS A 611 1.93 -20.68 11.13
C LYS A 611 2.42 -21.49 9.94
N GLU A 612 2.70 -22.76 10.13
CA GLU A 612 3.13 -23.65 9.04
C GLU A 612 1.99 -23.90 8.03
N LEU A 613 0.73 -24.02 8.45
CA LEU A 613 -0.39 -24.13 7.54
C LEU A 613 -0.51 -22.87 6.64
N ILE A 614 -0.39 -21.67 7.22
CA ILE A 614 -0.43 -20.41 6.45
C ILE A 614 0.75 -20.35 5.46
N LYS A 615 1.97 -20.74 5.89
CA LYS A 615 3.15 -20.81 5.00
C LYS A 615 2.97 -21.78 3.85
N SER A 616 2.50 -22.98 4.15
CA SER A 616 2.26 -24.04 3.18
C SER A 616 1.21 -23.61 2.15
N SER A 617 0.14 -22.98 2.60
CA SER A 617 -0.92 -22.43 1.74
C SER A 617 -0.40 -21.32 0.84
N ALA A 618 0.43 -20.43 1.39
CA ALA A 618 1.06 -19.35 0.61
C ALA A 618 2.01 -19.92 -0.45
N ARG A 619 2.84 -20.90 -0.12
CA ARG A 619 3.72 -21.59 -1.08
C ARG A 619 2.90 -22.30 -2.16
N MET A 620 1.84 -22.99 -1.79
CA MET A 620 0.96 -23.70 -2.73
C MET A 620 0.44 -22.77 -3.83
N ILE A 621 -0.11 -21.60 -3.46
CA ILE A 621 -0.64 -20.64 -4.45
C ILE A 621 0.45 -19.87 -5.20
N LEU A 622 1.64 -19.65 -4.59
CA LEU A 622 2.80 -19.06 -5.27
C LEU A 622 3.38 -19.98 -6.33
N ASP A 623 3.54 -21.27 -6.01
CA ASP A 623 4.20 -22.25 -6.87
C ASP A 623 3.30 -22.73 -8.02
N ASN A 624 1.96 -22.68 -7.88
CA ASN A 624 1.02 -23.18 -8.87
C ASN A 624 0.18 -22.05 -9.48
N HIS A 625 0.59 -21.57 -10.64
CA HIS A 625 -0.05 -20.42 -11.30
C HIS A 625 -1.49 -20.68 -11.76
N SER A 626 -1.85 -21.92 -12.02
CA SER A 626 -3.20 -22.33 -12.40
C SER A 626 -4.21 -22.25 -11.25
N ILE A 627 -3.76 -22.29 -9.98
CA ILE A 627 -4.65 -22.13 -8.82
C ILE A 627 -5.14 -20.69 -8.74
N THR A 628 -6.45 -20.51 -8.89
CA THR A 628 -7.11 -19.19 -8.81
C THR A 628 -7.66 -18.90 -7.44
N GLU A 629 -8.06 -19.94 -6.70
CA GLU A 629 -8.70 -19.81 -5.39
C GLU A 629 -8.48 -21.09 -4.59
N PHE A 630 -8.32 -20.97 -3.28
CA PHE A 630 -8.43 -22.09 -2.34
C PHE A 630 -9.12 -21.65 -1.06
N ASP A 631 -9.82 -22.59 -0.41
CA ASP A 631 -10.54 -22.35 0.85
C ASP A 631 -10.42 -23.58 1.74
N PHE A 632 -9.84 -23.40 2.90
CA PHE A 632 -9.74 -24.36 3.99
C PHE A 632 -10.64 -23.89 5.12
N ASN A 633 -11.91 -24.29 5.10
CA ASN A 633 -12.93 -23.81 6.04
C ASN A 633 -14.01 -24.87 6.32
N PRO A 634 -14.04 -25.40 7.57
CA PRO A 634 -13.17 -25.04 8.68
C PRO A 634 -11.85 -25.80 8.73
N VAL A 635 -10.86 -25.20 9.33
CA VAL A 635 -9.72 -25.89 9.92
C VAL A 635 -10.01 -26.03 11.41
N ILE A 636 -10.06 -27.27 11.91
CA ILE A 636 -10.39 -27.58 13.30
C ILE A 636 -9.12 -27.54 14.15
N LEU A 637 -9.16 -26.77 15.22
CA LEU A 637 -8.17 -26.78 16.28
C LEU A 637 -8.72 -27.67 17.40
N SER A 638 -8.01 -28.78 17.67
CA SER A 638 -8.42 -29.75 18.71
C SER A 638 -7.96 -29.30 20.09
N LYS A 639 -8.48 -29.97 21.14
CA LYS A 639 -8.06 -29.74 22.53
C LYS A 639 -6.60 -30.13 22.81
N ASN A 640 -5.99 -30.94 21.96
CA ASN A 640 -4.61 -31.42 22.08
C ASN A 640 -3.63 -30.62 21.21
N ASP A 641 -4.00 -29.37 20.87
CA ASP A 641 -3.24 -28.43 20.04
C ASP A 641 -2.90 -28.94 18.63
N GLN A 642 -3.61 -29.96 18.12
CA GLN A 642 -3.49 -30.48 16.76
C GLN A 642 -4.46 -29.74 15.84
N ILE A 643 -4.06 -29.56 14.56
CA ILE A 643 -4.89 -28.94 13.54
C ILE A 643 -5.30 -29.95 12.47
N PHE A 644 -6.53 -29.81 11.97
CA PHE A 644 -7.09 -30.67 10.92
C PHE A 644 -7.87 -29.84 9.92
N VAL A 645 -7.45 -29.87 8.66
CA VAL A 645 -8.23 -29.29 7.56
C VAL A 645 -9.32 -30.29 7.18
N VAL A 646 -10.57 -29.96 7.48
CA VAL A 646 -11.69 -30.90 7.31
C VAL A 646 -12.55 -30.62 6.09
N ASP A 647 -12.52 -29.39 5.58
CA ASP A 647 -13.10 -29.08 4.27
C ASP A 647 -12.10 -28.29 3.41
N VAL A 648 -11.91 -28.75 2.19
CA VAL A 648 -10.92 -28.22 1.26
C VAL A 648 -11.57 -27.99 -0.09
N ARG A 649 -11.35 -26.79 -0.61
CA ARG A 649 -11.69 -26.45 -1.98
C ARG A 649 -10.50 -25.79 -2.64
N ILE A 650 -10.14 -26.22 -3.83
CA ILE A 650 -9.09 -25.61 -4.64
C ILE A 650 -9.62 -25.51 -6.05
N LYS A 651 -9.57 -24.33 -6.63
CA LYS A 651 -10.08 -24.03 -7.96
C LYS A 651 -8.95 -23.64 -8.89
N THR A 652 -9.00 -24.17 -10.12
CA THR A 652 -8.06 -23.85 -11.20
C THR A 652 -8.77 -23.20 -12.38
N ASN A 653 -7.98 -22.54 -13.27
CA ASN A 653 -8.46 -21.90 -14.51
C ASN A 653 -8.94 -22.91 -15.56
#